data_36f7ae8a2a184b3a0b1d3e5d32c4ef82
#
_entry.id   36f7ae8a2a184b3a0b1d3e5d32c4ef82
#
_cell.length_a   1.000
_cell.length_b   1.000
_cell.length_c   1.000
_cell.angle_alpha   90.00
_cell.angle_beta   90.00
_cell.angle_gamma   90.00
#
_symmetry.space_group_name_H-M   'P 1'
#
loop_
_entity.id
_entity.type
_entity.pdbx_description
1 polymer ?
#
loop_
_entity_poly.entity_id
_entity_poly.type
_entity_poly.pdbx_seq_one_letter_code
_entity_poly.pdbx_strand_id
1 'polypeptide(L)'
;MVDGKEPDLVVDDDDSLADYYSDTPLDPQPRYPPMDNSFDSAIVVTNIPRVTPDRVEKLTKLLRKIFGNSKIGTLGTSDDGESFTGIFMPTDKESGMTCGFAFVQYTAPQVALMAVKTIQGYALDKRHVLQTTLYSEAMKIRELPDEFVEPTPPPYTERPDTTKWLMDSNQRDAFVIRHGNDTTVLWNDGKNDPVVDYDGEREKQSGINWCDFYCQWSPKGSLLATLIPAKGVILWGGERYEKLGRFPSPGVQFVMFSPQENFLLTSNMNRNDPAAIKIFDVQTQKLLRNFPLYPKQFLTEDQQKELKRGHFETVPPPPPFQWSYDDCFLARMGKNLISVYDTATMKLLNQRSLDAHGIEEFQFSPRDPIIAYWAPELPNTPAQVSLIELPTRKLLRQKNLFNVTKCSMAWQAEGDFFGVKVTRHTKSKKTLFNNIELFRIRDAGVPIEMLEVKDAVMAFAWEPRGSRFAMIHAENPSSTKVNVSFYDMNKEQDVATVSTAIGKKKKQETKQIVGEVNKIETLEGKQCNSIFWSPAGGVIIMASLGESASGTLEFYDVESKTLSIKEHYRCNEVLWDPSGRTVATCVVQPIGGGHFKFSMDNGYILWTFQGKQMYQKSFETFFQLQWRPRERLLPKSEVDKVVKNLRNYEKRFDKEDKERERKRYIEETRGKRKLRDEFRQRLARLREFRDRQKETRIELLDGYDSDDERNYVMKEVTVETLLSTKDEIIYL
;
A
#
# COMPACT_ATOMS: atom_id res chain seq x y z
N MET A 1 31.15 -47.37 -37.89
CA MET A 1 31.73 -46.07 -38.21
C MET A 1 30.60 -45.18 -38.69
N VAL A 2 30.00 -44.46 -37.80
CA VAL A 2 29.24 -43.23 -38.05
C VAL A 2 29.35 -42.43 -36.75
N ASP A 3 30.07 -41.33 -36.87
CA ASP A 3 30.31 -40.41 -35.77
C ASP A 3 29.00 -39.73 -35.34
N GLY A 4 28.56 -40.00 -34.15
CA GLY A 4 27.52 -39.23 -33.46
C GLY A 4 28.17 -38.01 -32.83
N LYS A 5 28.00 -36.84 -33.44
CA LYS A 5 28.19 -35.57 -32.75
C LYS A 5 26.98 -35.34 -31.83
N GLU A 6 27.24 -35.32 -30.54
CA GLU A 6 26.32 -34.74 -29.53
C GLU A 6 26.14 -33.25 -29.86
N PRO A 7 24.91 -32.73 -29.74
CA PRO A 7 24.71 -31.30 -29.87
C PRO A 7 25.29 -30.61 -28.62
N ASP A 8 26.16 -29.64 -28.84
CA ASP A 8 26.63 -28.71 -27.85
C ASP A 8 25.44 -28.07 -27.16
N LEU A 9 25.24 -28.40 -25.87
CA LEU A 9 24.41 -27.64 -24.98
C LEU A 9 25.06 -26.27 -24.85
N VAL A 10 24.47 -25.28 -25.52
CA VAL A 10 24.69 -23.88 -25.21
C VAL A 10 24.14 -23.67 -23.82
N VAL A 11 25.02 -23.70 -22.85
CA VAL A 11 24.73 -23.20 -21.50
C VAL A 11 24.68 -21.69 -21.69
N ASP A 12 23.48 -21.14 -21.72
CA ASP A 12 23.29 -19.71 -21.49
C ASP A 12 23.87 -19.39 -20.12
N ASP A 13 25.05 -18.82 -20.12
CA ASP A 13 25.68 -18.24 -18.95
C ASP A 13 24.74 -17.15 -18.41
N ASP A 14 23.93 -17.53 -17.44
CA ASP A 14 23.19 -16.58 -16.59
C ASP A 14 24.21 -15.88 -15.67
N ASP A 15 25.08 -15.07 -16.29
CA ASP A 15 26.10 -14.24 -15.62
C ASP A 15 25.52 -13.30 -14.55
N SER A 16 24.19 -13.20 -14.45
CA SER A 16 23.53 -12.40 -13.44
C SER A 16 23.57 -13.00 -12.03
N LEU A 17 23.93 -14.29 -11.90
CA LEU A 17 24.10 -14.96 -10.61
C LEU A 17 25.56 -14.93 -10.12
N ALA A 18 26.52 -14.82 -11.03
CA ALA A 18 27.94 -14.76 -10.67
C ALA A 18 28.29 -13.44 -9.94
N ASP A 19 27.65 -12.33 -10.29
CA ASP A 19 27.87 -11.05 -9.62
C ASP A 19 27.28 -10.97 -8.20
N TYR A 20 26.40 -11.89 -7.84
CA TYR A 20 25.79 -11.88 -6.50
C TYR A 20 26.49 -12.80 -5.50
N TYR A 21 27.01 -13.91 -6.00
CA TYR A 21 28.05 -14.68 -5.35
C TYR A 21 29.32 -14.35 -6.13
N SER A 22 29.95 -13.21 -5.85
CA SER A 22 31.38 -13.17 -6.12
C SER A 22 31.94 -14.31 -5.28
N ASP A 23 32.28 -15.38 -5.93
CA ASP A 23 33.34 -16.24 -5.49
C ASP A 23 34.64 -15.44 -5.55
N THR A 24 34.73 -14.42 -4.68
CA THR A 24 36.04 -14.13 -4.12
C THR A 24 36.40 -15.47 -3.51
N PRO A 25 37.46 -16.15 -4.02
CA PRO A 25 37.99 -17.31 -3.38
C PRO A 25 38.06 -16.94 -1.91
N LEU A 26 37.42 -17.70 -1.04
CA LEU A 26 37.59 -17.53 0.39
C LEU A 26 39.10 -17.58 0.55
N ASP A 27 39.75 -16.46 0.65
CA ASP A 27 41.16 -16.34 0.99
C ASP A 27 41.32 -17.27 2.17
N PRO A 28 42.18 -18.29 2.10
CA PRO A 28 42.30 -19.25 3.14
C PRO A 28 42.46 -18.44 4.43
N GLN A 29 41.44 -18.50 5.31
CA GLN A 29 41.37 -17.64 6.49
C GLN A 29 42.75 -17.58 7.11
N PRO A 30 43.37 -16.44 7.22
CA PRO A 30 44.72 -16.33 7.75
C PRO A 30 44.67 -17.02 9.11
N ARG A 31 45.58 -17.93 9.35
CA ARG A 31 45.68 -18.70 10.62
C ARG A 31 45.78 -17.80 11.85
N TYR A 32 46.01 -16.52 11.62
CA TYR A 32 46.04 -15.46 12.62
C TYR A 32 45.11 -14.34 12.17
N PRO A 33 44.32 -13.76 13.08
CA PRO A 33 43.54 -12.57 12.73
C PRO A 33 44.50 -11.51 12.19
N PRO A 34 44.12 -10.77 11.12
CA PRO A 34 44.97 -9.71 10.60
C PRO A 34 45.24 -8.69 11.72
N MET A 35 46.49 -8.23 11.80
CA MET A 35 46.89 -7.23 12.78
C MET A 35 46.04 -5.98 12.54
N ASP A 36 45.29 -5.53 13.53
CA ASP A 36 44.46 -4.32 13.43
C ASP A 36 45.35 -3.07 13.39
N ASN A 37 45.56 -2.54 12.20
CA ASN A 37 46.29 -1.30 11.95
C ASN A 37 45.36 -0.10 11.77
N SER A 38 44.06 -0.26 12.03
CA SER A 38 43.07 0.78 11.70
C SER A 38 43.11 2.00 12.61
N PHE A 39 43.70 1.90 13.79
CA PHE A 39 43.64 2.93 14.83
C PHE A 39 42.22 3.41 15.15
N ASP A 40 41.21 2.60 14.86
CA ASP A 40 39.80 2.95 15.09
C ASP A 40 39.47 3.11 16.59
N SER A 41 40.33 2.58 17.48
CA SER A 41 40.26 2.75 18.93
C SER A 41 40.92 4.06 19.43
N ALA A 42 41.52 4.84 18.54
CA ALA A 42 42.21 6.09 18.88
C ALA A 42 41.38 7.34 18.55
N ILE A 43 41.42 8.33 19.41
CA ILE A 43 40.84 9.67 19.19
C ILE A 43 41.88 10.75 19.24
N VAL A 44 41.64 11.81 18.49
CA VAL A 44 42.42 13.06 18.55
C VAL A 44 41.65 14.08 19.37
N VAL A 45 42.30 14.67 20.33
CA VAL A 45 41.74 15.73 21.19
C VAL A 45 42.47 16.99 20.92
N THR A 46 41.80 18.05 20.49
CA THR A 46 42.37 19.35 20.17
C THR A 46 41.91 20.43 21.15
N ASN A 47 42.54 21.60 21.07
CA ASN A 47 42.30 22.72 21.97
C ASN A 47 42.67 22.45 23.43
N ILE A 48 43.76 21.68 23.64
CA ILE A 48 44.37 21.46 24.95
C ILE A 48 45.37 22.59 25.26
N PRO A 49 45.53 23.05 26.53
CA PRO A 49 46.53 24.04 26.90
C PRO A 49 47.95 23.60 26.53
N ARG A 50 48.73 24.50 25.95
CA ARG A 50 50.16 24.30 25.76
C ARG A 50 50.87 24.51 27.08
N VAL A 51 51.57 23.49 27.56
CA VAL A 51 52.25 23.53 28.87
C VAL A 51 53.72 23.17 28.74
N THR A 52 54.50 23.68 29.68
CA THR A 52 55.95 23.36 29.83
C THR A 52 56.13 21.94 30.34
N PRO A 53 57.28 21.30 30.11
CA PRO A 53 57.57 19.92 30.53
C PRO A 53 57.24 19.60 32.00
N ASP A 54 57.49 20.51 32.92
CA ASP A 54 57.20 20.37 34.35
C ASP A 54 55.69 20.19 34.68
N ARG A 55 54.82 20.62 33.77
CA ARG A 55 53.34 20.56 33.94
C ARG A 55 52.67 19.49 33.12
N VAL A 56 53.41 18.83 32.25
CA VAL A 56 52.84 17.75 31.37
C VAL A 56 52.24 16.63 32.21
N GLU A 57 52.91 16.16 33.26
CA GLU A 57 52.37 15.09 34.11
C GLU A 57 51.05 15.48 34.79
N LYS A 58 50.95 16.74 35.25
CA LYS A 58 49.71 17.21 35.88
C LYS A 58 48.55 17.28 34.88
N LEU A 59 48.83 17.72 33.67
CA LEU A 59 47.82 17.76 32.59
C LEU A 59 47.43 16.34 32.15
N THR A 60 48.40 15.43 32.03
CA THR A 60 48.10 13.99 31.71
C THR A 60 47.22 13.34 32.77
N LYS A 61 47.50 13.59 34.07
CA LYS A 61 46.65 13.09 35.16
C LYS A 61 45.22 13.65 35.09
N LEU A 62 45.08 14.92 34.73
CA LEU A 62 43.77 15.55 34.56
C LEU A 62 43.01 14.96 33.36
N LEU A 63 43.65 14.84 32.20
CA LEU A 63 43.09 14.25 31.01
C LEU A 63 42.70 12.78 31.25
N ARG A 64 43.55 11.99 31.96
CA ARG A 64 43.26 10.63 32.32
C ARG A 64 41.99 10.53 33.18
N LYS A 65 41.76 11.47 34.10
CA LYS A 65 40.54 11.52 34.89
C LYS A 65 39.27 11.81 34.05
N ILE A 66 39.41 12.62 32.99
CA ILE A 66 38.31 12.98 32.10
C ILE A 66 38.02 11.81 31.14
N PHE A 67 39.06 11.30 30.47
CA PHE A 67 38.91 10.25 29.43
C PHE A 67 38.78 8.84 29.98
N GLY A 68 39.31 8.57 31.17
CA GLY A 68 39.22 7.27 31.87
C GLY A 68 38.04 7.12 32.82
N ASN A 69 36.99 7.93 32.65
CA ASN A 69 35.77 7.84 33.47
C ASN A 69 35.04 6.51 33.23
N SER A 70 34.58 5.88 34.30
CA SER A 70 33.86 4.58 34.25
C SER A 70 32.62 4.57 33.35
N LYS A 71 32.06 5.75 33.05
CA LYS A 71 30.93 5.90 32.13
C LYS A 71 31.32 5.80 30.65
N ILE A 72 32.61 5.97 30.34
CA ILE A 72 33.12 5.99 28.95
C ILE A 72 33.78 4.65 28.64
N GLY A 73 34.61 4.14 29.55
CA GLY A 73 35.33 2.88 29.40
C GLY A 73 36.81 2.98 29.75
N THR A 74 37.53 1.88 29.57
CA THR A 74 38.94 1.79 29.92
C THR A 74 39.85 2.30 28.82
N LEU A 75 40.87 3.05 29.20
CA LEU A 75 41.96 3.46 28.33
C LEU A 75 42.84 2.26 27.98
N GLY A 76 43.42 2.22 26.80
CA GLY A 76 44.38 1.22 26.36
C GLY A 76 45.66 1.33 27.18
N THR A 77 46.17 0.17 27.58
CA THR A 77 47.50 0.04 28.20
C THR A 77 48.36 -0.88 27.35
N SER A 78 49.64 -0.58 27.13
CA SER A 78 50.53 -1.51 26.45
C SER A 78 50.95 -2.65 27.38
N ASP A 79 50.97 -3.89 26.87
CA ASP A 79 51.46 -5.07 27.64
C ASP A 79 52.97 -5.11 27.82
N ASP A 80 53.76 -4.20 27.20
CA ASP A 80 55.20 -4.26 27.09
C ASP A 80 55.95 -3.53 28.19
N GLY A 81 55.35 -3.26 29.35
CA GLY A 81 56.09 -2.76 30.54
C GLY A 81 56.64 -1.34 30.44
N GLU A 82 56.58 -0.67 29.30
CA GLU A 82 56.85 0.74 29.17
C GLU A 82 55.52 1.50 29.39
N SER A 83 55.57 2.55 30.21
CA SER A 83 54.41 3.23 30.76
C SER A 83 53.57 4.00 29.69
N PHE A 84 53.03 3.31 28.71
CA PHE A 84 51.99 3.91 27.85
C PHE A 84 50.70 4.07 28.65
N THR A 85 50.35 5.27 28.87
CA THR A 85 49.21 5.62 29.75
C THR A 85 47.92 5.80 29.01
N GLY A 86 47.85 5.33 27.76
CA GLY A 86 46.68 5.52 26.87
C GLY A 86 46.51 6.96 26.39
N ILE A 87 47.34 7.89 26.80
CA ILE A 87 47.29 9.31 26.38
C ILE A 87 48.69 9.73 25.96
N PHE A 88 48.80 10.20 24.72
CA PHE A 88 50.05 10.73 24.16
C PHE A 88 49.88 12.19 23.76
N MET A 89 50.71 13.07 24.29
CA MET A 89 50.76 14.49 23.97
C MET A 89 52.08 14.82 23.24
N PRO A 90 52.03 15.15 21.95
CA PRO A 90 53.21 15.59 21.21
C PRO A 90 53.78 16.89 21.80
N THR A 91 55.09 16.94 21.88
CA THR A 91 55.83 18.14 22.29
C THR A 91 56.64 18.70 21.11
N ASP A 92 56.65 20.00 21.01
CA ASP A 92 57.48 20.69 20.04
C ASP A 92 58.98 20.56 20.41
N LYS A 93 59.81 20.17 19.45
CA LYS A 93 61.23 19.86 19.66
C LYS A 93 62.05 21.13 19.98
N GLU A 94 61.60 22.32 19.54
CA GLU A 94 62.37 23.57 19.75
C GLU A 94 62.01 24.22 21.08
N SER A 95 60.74 24.30 21.41
CA SER A 95 60.24 24.98 22.62
C SER A 95 60.07 24.04 23.83
N GLY A 96 60.04 22.71 23.62
CA GLY A 96 59.77 21.72 24.65
C GLY A 96 58.34 21.75 25.19
N MET A 97 57.48 22.61 24.65
CA MET A 97 56.06 22.73 25.07
C MET A 97 55.15 21.74 24.34
N THR A 98 54.04 21.39 24.95
CA THR A 98 53.03 20.55 24.27
C THR A 98 52.41 21.24 23.09
N CYS A 99 52.09 20.53 22.00
CA CYS A 99 51.58 21.10 20.76
C CYS A 99 50.10 21.55 20.83
N GLY A 100 49.42 21.36 21.97
CA GLY A 100 48.02 21.75 22.15
C GLY A 100 46.99 20.72 21.69
N PHE A 101 47.44 19.51 21.38
CA PHE A 101 46.58 18.37 21.08
C PHE A 101 47.12 17.06 21.70
N ALA A 102 46.28 16.06 21.82
CA ALA A 102 46.67 14.75 22.35
C ALA A 102 45.97 13.60 21.57
N PHE A 103 46.62 12.47 21.56
CA PHE A 103 46.01 11.21 21.13
C PHE A 103 45.61 10.43 22.36
N VAL A 104 44.37 9.88 22.34
CA VAL A 104 43.86 9.04 23.41
C VAL A 104 43.42 7.70 22.81
N GLN A 105 43.99 6.61 23.30
CA GLN A 105 43.70 5.27 22.84
C GLN A 105 42.83 4.54 23.84
N TYR A 106 41.81 3.85 23.34
CA TYR A 106 40.90 3.00 24.10
C TYR A 106 41.10 1.55 23.78
N THR A 107 40.56 0.66 24.62
CA THR A 107 40.63 -0.79 24.44
C THR A 107 39.76 -1.32 23.29
N ALA A 108 38.78 -0.54 22.82
CA ALA A 108 37.91 -0.95 21.74
C ALA A 108 37.37 0.27 20.93
N PRO A 109 37.12 0.11 19.62
CA PRO A 109 36.58 1.15 18.75
C PRO A 109 35.25 1.74 19.23
N GLN A 110 34.39 0.91 19.82
CA GLN A 110 33.09 1.34 20.34
C GLN A 110 33.23 2.32 21.52
N VAL A 111 34.27 2.12 22.34
CA VAL A 111 34.57 2.97 23.49
C VAL A 111 35.11 4.32 22.99
N ALA A 112 35.95 4.34 21.96
CA ALA A 112 36.45 5.55 21.31
C ALA A 112 35.30 6.40 20.74
N LEU A 113 34.34 5.77 20.01
CA LEU A 113 33.13 6.43 19.52
C LEU A 113 32.27 7.03 20.64
N MET A 114 32.14 6.33 21.75
CA MET A 114 31.41 6.82 22.91
C MET A 114 32.12 7.99 23.58
N ALA A 115 33.44 7.95 23.66
CA ALA A 115 34.26 9.01 24.20
C ALA A 115 34.13 10.29 23.36
N VAL A 116 34.23 10.21 22.05
CA VAL A 116 33.99 11.34 21.13
C VAL A 116 32.66 12.01 21.41
N LYS A 117 31.57 11.23 21.49
CA LYS A 117 30.22 11.77 21.75
C LYS A 117 30.03 12.40 23.12
N THR A 118 30.71 11.84 24.12
CA THR A 118 30.52 12.27 25.52
C THR A 118 31.35 13.48 25.89
N ILE A 119 32.56 13.60 25.33
CA ILE A 119 33.57 14.63 25.72
C ILE A 119 33.57 15.79 24.73
N GLN A 120 32.98 15.65 23.57
CA GLN A 120 32.86 16.75 22.63
C GLN A 120 32.29 18.01 23.28
N GLY A 121 33.00 19.12 23.24
CA GLY A 121 32.58 20.38 23.85
C GLY A 121 32.78 20.46 25.37
N TYR A 122 33.55 19.54 25.98
CA TYR A 122 33.89 19.62 27.40
C TYR A 122 34.79 20.82 27.68
N ALA A 123 34.36 21.75 28.53
CA ALA A 123 35.12 22.89 28.93
C ALA A 123 36.17 22.53 30.02
N LEU A 124 37.43 22.51 29.64
CA LEU A 124 38.53 22.33 30.59
C LEU A 124 38.73 23.57 31.45
N ASP A 125 38.64 24.73 30.81
CA ASP A 125 38.64 26.07 31.40
C ASP A 125 37.88 27.07 30.51
N LYS A 126 37.86 28.36 30.87
CA LYS A 126 37.15 29.41 30.10
C LYS A 126 37.64 29.57 28.66
N ARG A 127 38.87 29.14 28.33
CA ARG A 127 39.52 29.30 27.03
C ARG A 127 39.66 28.02 26.25
N HIS A 128 39.69 26.87 26.95
CA HIS A 128 39.96 25.57 26.36
C HIS A 128 38.71 24.67 26.47
N VAL A 129 37.98 24.59 25.34
CA VAL A 129 36.86 23.64 25.15
C VAL A 129 37.40 22.52 24.29
N LEU A 130 37.42 21.30 24.82
CA LEU A 130 37.97 20.13 24.13
C LEU A 130 37.12 19.79 22.90
N GLN A 131 37.81 19.57 21.78
CA GLN A 131 37.21 19.01 20.56
C GLN A 131 37.81 17.64 20.33
N THR A 132 36.95 16.67 20.11
CA THR A 132 37.31 15.25 19.97
C THR A 132 36.87 14.72 18.60
N THR A 133 37.77 14.02 17.92
CA THR A 133 37.52 13.43 16.61
C THR A 133 38.19 12.05 16.56
N LEU A 134 37.58 11.06 15.88
CA LEU A 134 38.26 9.79 15.64
C LEU A 134 39.54 10.00 14.84
N TYR A 135 40.58 9.25 15.17
CA TYR A 135 41.83 9.30 14.43
C TYR A 135 41.64 8.95 12.95
N SER A 136 40.87 7.94 12.67
CA SER A 136 40.51 7.52 11.30
C SER A 136 39.78 8.64 10.51
N GLU A 137 38.92 9.45 11.16
CA GLU A 137 38.30 10.62 10.53
C GLU A 137 39.28 11.76 10.30
N ALA A 138 40.18 12.01 11.26
CA ALA A 138 41.22 13.04 11.13
C ALA A 138 42.20 12.70 9.99
N MET A 139 42.53 11.41 9.81
CA MET A 139 43.42 10.99 8.70
C MET A 139 42.74 11.15 7.33
N LYS A 140 41.46 10.95 7.21
CA LYS A 140 40.71 11.21 5.97
C LYS A 140 40.82 12.69 5.55
N ILE A 141 40.82 13.61 6.51
CA ILE A 141 41.02 15.06 6.23
C ILE A 141 42.40 15.32 5.62
N ARG A 142 43.42 14.58 6.07
CA ARG A 142 44.80 14.70 5.55
C ARG A 142 44.91 14.18 4.10
N GLU A 143 44.10 13.22 3.73
CA GLU A 143 44.06 12.59 2.39
C GLU A 143 43.25 13.42 1.40
N LEU A 144 42.52 14.46 1.85
CA LEU A 144 41.81 15.35 0.94
C LEU A 144 42.79 16.18 0.11
N PRO A 145 42.57 16.27 -1.20
CA PRO A 145 43.38 17.14 -2.05
C PRO A 145 43.23 18.61 -1.62
N ASP A 146 44.31 19.36 -1.69
CA ASP A 146 44.33 20.80 -1.32
C ASP A 146 43.39 21.65 -2.18
N GLU A 147 43.13 21.20 -3.41
CA GLU A 147 42.18 21.84 -4.32
C GLU A 147 40.88 20.98 -4.42
N PHE A 148 39.76 21.64 -4.21
CA PHE A 148 38.46 21.01 -4.42
C PHE A 148 38.22 20.76 -5.92
N VAL A 149 38.23 19.50 -6.33
CA VAL A 149 37.81 19.11 -7.68
C VAL A 149 36.32 18.77 -7.64
N GLU A 150 35.51 19.56 -8.33
CA GLU A 150 34.09 19.31 -8.43
C GLU A 150 33.87 17.94 -9.08
N PRO A 151 33.17 17.01 -8.39
CA PRO A 151 32.93 15.70 -8.94
C PRO A 151 32.11 15.81 -10.24
N THR A 152 32.63 15.27 -11.34
CA THR A 152 31.88 15.20 -12.59
C THR A 152 30.61 14.40 -12.36
N PRO A 153 29.42 14.98 -12.60
CA PRO A 153 28.20 14.24 -12.43
C PRO A 153 28.21 13.02 -13.36
N PRO A 154 27.68 11.86 -12.95
CA PRO A 154 27.57 10.71 -13.82
C PRO A 154 26.77 11.08 -15.07
N PRO A 155 27.08 10.49 -16.24
CA PRO A 155 26.36 10.79 -17.47
C PRO A 155 24.87 10.53 -17.27
N TYR A 156 24.05 11.45 -17.76
CA TYR A 156 22.59 11.30 -17.70
C TYR A 156 22.17 10.06 -18.49
N THR A 157 21.55 9.15 -17.82
CA THR A 157 20.87 8.00 -18.44
C THR A 157 19.36 8.28 -18.47
N GLU A 158 18.78 8.31 -19.66
CA GLU A 158 17.34 8.46 -19.83
C GLU A 158 16.63 7.30 -19.14
N ARG A 159 15.70 7.62 -18.25
CA ARG A 159 14.91 6.59 -17.57
C ARG A 159 13.83 6.08 -18.53
N PRO A 160 13.54 4.77 -18.52
CA PRO A 160 12.39 4.26 -19.25
C PRO A 160 11.12 4.96 -18.73
N ASP A 161 10.28 5.42 -19.65
CA ASP A 161 9.00 6.02 -19.27
C ASP A 161 8.04 4.93 -18.78
N THR A 162 7.99 4.76 -17.47
CA THR A 162 7.14 3.77 -16.80
C THR A 162 5.70 4.25 -16.61
N THR A 163 5.39 5.50 -17.00
CA THR A 163 4.07 6.11 -16.87
C THR A 163 3.32 6.23 -18.19
N LYS A 164 3.92 5.85 -19.30
CA LYS A 164 3.34 5.97 -20.64
C LYS A 164 1.98 5.27 -20.80
N TRP A 165 1.71 4.23 -20.02
CA TRP A 165 0.42 3.54 -19.97
C TRP A 165 -0.76 4.45 -19.57
N LEU A 166 -0.50 5.56 -18.85
CA LEU A 166 -1.52 6.57 -18.51
C LEU A 166 -2.07 7.28 -19.74
N MET A 167 -1.32 7.27 -20.85
CA MET A 167 -1.70 7.89 -22.13
C MET A 167 -2.52 6.94 -23.01
N ASP A 168 -3.03 5.83 -22.47
CA ASP A 168 -3.90 4.91 -23.22
C ASP A 168 -5.11 5.65 -23.80
N SER A 169 -5.23 5.62 -25.14
CA SER A 169 -6.29 6.31 -25.86
C SER A 169 -7.70 5.81 -25.52
N ASN A 170 -7.81 4.58 -25.08
CA ASN A 170 -9.07 3.95 -24.69
C ASN A 170 -9.39 4.16 -23.20
N GLN A 171 -8.52 4.79 -22.43
CA GLN A 171 -8.68 5.08 -21.00
C GLN A 171 -9.03 3.82 -20.18
N ARG A 172 -8.37 2.71 -20.51
CA ARG A 172 -8.54 1.43 -19.82
C ARG A 172 -7.86 1.44 -18.47
N ASP A 173 -8.38 0.66 -17.55
CA ASP A 173 -7.73 0.35 -16.29
C ASP A 173 -7.12 -1.06 -16.35
N ALA A 174 -5.90 -1.21 -15.87
CA ALA A 174 -5.23 -2.51 -15.85
C ALA A 174 -5.36 -3.16 -14.46
N PHE A 175 -5.34 -4.48 -14.44
CA PHE A 175 -5.24 -5.24 -13.21
C PHE A 175 -4.40 -6.49 -13.41
N VAL A 176 -3.78 -6.96 -12.34
CA VAL A 176 -3.01 -8.20 -12.32
C VAL A 176 -3.79 -9.27 -11.58
N ILE A 177 -3.76 -10.48 -12.10
CA ILE A 177 -4.29 -11.67 -11.45
C ILE A 177 -3.20 -12.71 -11.26
N ARG A 178 -3.30 -13.46 -10.16
CA ARG A 178 -2.44 -14.61 -9.89
C ARG A 178 -3.30 -15.85 -9.66
N HIS A 179 -3.09 -16.86 -10.50
CA HIS A 179 -3.82 -18.12 -10.42
C HIS A 179 -2.90 -19.28 -10.79
N GLY A 180 -3.01 -20.42 -10.10
CA GLY A 180 -2.09 -21.54 -10.31
C GLY A 180 -0.64 -21.08 -10.22
N ASN A 181 0.13 -21.34 -11.26
CA ASN A 181 1.51 -20.85 -11.42
C ASN A 181 1.59 -19.58 -12.28
N ASP A 182 0.46 -19.12 -12.82
CA ASP A 182 0.42 -18.02 -13.75
C ASP A 182 0.15 -16.68 -13.08
N THR A 183 0.75 -15.66 -13.63
CA THR A 183 0.50 -14.26 -13.28
C THR A 183 0.23 -13.52 -14.59
N THR A 184 -0.91 -12.86 -14.67
CA THR A 184 -1.36 -12.23 -15.91
C THR A 184 -1.82 -10.81 -15.63
N VAL A 185 -1.39 -9.87 -16.45
CA VAL A 185 -1.89 -8.49 -16.46
C VAL A 185 -2.94 -8.36 -17.56
N LEU A 186 -4.06 -7.75 -17.21
CA LEU A 186 -5.19 -7.56 -18.12
C LEU A 186 -5.60 -6.10 -18.18
N TRP A 187 -6.07 -5.68 -19.36
CA TRP A 187 -6.77 -4.42 -19.57
C TRP A 187 -8.28 -4.58 -19.46
N ASN A 188 -8.92 -3.68 -18.73
CA ASN A 188 -10.38 -3.56 -18.63
C ASN A 188 -10.81 -2.20 -19.20
N ASP A 189 -11.64 -2.20 -20.22
CA ASP A 189 -12.22 -0.99 -20.81
C ASP A 189 -13.59 -0.65 -20.22
N GLY A 190 -14.09 -1.47 -19.31
CA GLY A 190 -15.41 -1.30 -18.68
C GLY A 190 -16.58 -1.59 -19.61
N LYS A 191 -16.36 -2.20 -20.77
CA LYS A 191 -17.39 -2.42 -21.79
C LYS A 191 -17.34 -3.81 -22.40
N ASN A 192 -16.13 -4.30 -22.67
CA ASN A 192 -15.87 -5.62 -23.26
C ASN A 192 -15.17 -6.52 -22.23
N ASP A 193 -14.99 -7.77 -22.60
CA ASP A 193 -14.24 -8.72 -21.77
C ASP A 193 -12.79 -8.25 -21.60
N PRO A 194 -12.18 -8.48 -20.43
CA PRO A 194 -10.79 -8.08 -20.17
C PRO A 194 -9.82 -8.73 -21.18
N VAL A 195 -8.90 -7.93 -21.68
CA VAL A 195 -7.90 -8.36 -22.68
C VAL A 195 -6.55 -8.55 -21.99
N VAL A 196 -5.88 -9.67 -22.27
CA VAL A 196 -4.54 -9.92 -21.75
C VAL A 196 -3.56 -8.89 -22.34
N ASP A 197 -2.83 -8.22 -21.45
CA ASP A 197 -1.73 -7.32 -21.79
C ASP A 197 -0.40 -8.05 -21.77
N TYR A 198 -0.10 -8.74 -20.67
CA TYR A 198 1.11 -9.53 -20.50
C TYR A 198 0.87 -10.71 -19.54
N ASP A 199 1.34 -11.87 -19.91
CA ASP A 199 1.18 -13.12 -19.15
C ASP A 199 2.50 -13.78 -18.73
N GLY A 200 3.63 -13.08 -18.89
CA GLY A 200 4.96 -13.62 -18.61
C GLY A 200 5.50 -14.49 -19.75
N GLU A 201 5.10 -14.24 -20.98
CA GLU A 201 5.47 -15.07 -22.14
C GLU A 201 6.99 -15.26 -22.29
N ARG A 202 7.78 -14.19 -22.13
CA ARG A 202 9.26 -14.25 -22.24
C ARG A 202 9.88 -15.12 -21.18
N GLU A 203 9.40 -15.00 -19.94
CA GLU A 203 9.89 -15.76 -18.80
C GLU A 203 9.48 -17.22 -18.91
N LYS A 204 8.25 -17.49 -19.38
CA LYS A 204 7.76 -18.85 -19.65
C LYS A 204 8.57 -19.55 -20.74
N GLN A 205 8.96 -18.84 -21.79
CA GLN A 205 9.83 -19.39 -22.86
C GLN A 205 11.21 -19.80 -22.31
N SER A 206 11.70 -19.09 -21.28
CA SER A 206 12.94 -19.43 -20.58
C SER A 206 12.73 -20.45 -19.43
N GLY A 207 11.53 -21.02 -19.29
CA GLY A 207 11.22 -21.97 -18.22
C GLY A 207 11.15 -21.37 -16.82
N ILE A 208 10.98 -20.06 -16.72
CA ILE A 208 11.00 -19.31 -15.46
C ILE A 208 9.62 -18.71 -15.21
N ASN A 209 9.10 -18.83 -13.98
CA ASN A 209 7.94 -18.06 -13.58
C ASN A 209 8.37 -16.64 -13.19
N TRP A 210 7.66 -15.63 -13.65
CA TRP A 210 7.98 -14.26 -13.31
C TRP A 210 7.42 -13.81 -11.94
N CYS A 211 6.61 -14.66 -11.29
CA CYS A 211 6.16 -14.48 -9.92
C CYS A 211 5.86 -15.84 -9.28
N ASP A 212 6.47 -16.16 -8.14
CA ASP A 212 6.24 -17.41 -7.42
C ASP A 212 5.31 -17.26 -6.22
N PHE A 213 5.24 -16.05 -5.64
CA PHE A 213 4.46 -15.79 -4.44
C PHE A 213 3.37 -14.75 -4.71
N TYR A 214 3.50 -13.54 -4.25
CA TYR A 214 2.57 -12.44 -4.54
C TYR A 214 3.21 -11.40 -5.45
N CYS A 215 2.36 -10.60 -6.10
CA CYS A 215 2.80 -9.41 -6.82
C CYS A 215 2.13 -8.17 -6.22
N GLN A 216 2.76 -7.00 -6.40
CA GLN A 216 2.26 -5.74 -5.91
C GLN A 216 2.58 -4.60 -6.85
N TRP A 217 1.56 -3.82 -7.21
CA TRP A 217 1.76 -2.57 -7.90
C TRP A 217 2.34 -1.52 -6.97
N SER A 218 3.20 -0.68 -7.49
CA SER A 218 3.62 0.54 -6.82
C SER A 218 2.45 1.53 -6.70
N PRO A 219 2.47 2.48 -5.74
CA PRO A 219 1.34 3.37 -5.46
C PRO A 219 0.87 4.24 -6.63
N LYS A 220 1.77 4.61 -7.55
CA LYS A 220 1.44 5.35 -8.77
C LYS A 220 1.21 4.43 -9.98
N GLY A 221 1.38 3.13 -9.80
CA GLY A 221 1.21 2.12 -10.84
C GLY A 221 2.31 2.11 -11.92
N SER A 222 3.44 2.74 -11.69
CA SER A 222 4.54 2.77 -12.63
C SER A 222 5.34 1.46 -12.64
N LEU A 223 5.35 0.73 -11.52
CA LEU A 223 6.12 -0.49 -11.31
C LEU A 223 5.24 -1.64 -10.82
N LEU A 224 5.60 -2.85 -11.22
CA LEU A 224 5.05 -4.08 -10.67
C LEU A 224 6.17 -4.84 -9.96
N ALA A 225 6.00 -5.09 -8.66
CA ALA A 225 6.90 -5.94 -7.88
C ALA A 225 6.41 -7.38 -7.90
N THR A 226 7.28 -8.34 -8.20
CA THR A 226 7.00 -9.76 -8.06
C THR A 226 7.91 -10.37 -7.02
N LEU A 227 7.32 -11.16 -6.12
CA LEU A 227 8.03 -11.80 -5.02
C LEU A 227 8.43 -13.21 -5.40
N ILE A 228 9.72 -13.47 -5.36
CA ILE A 228 10.31 -14.78 -5.59
C ILE A 228 11.09 -15.13 -4.33
N PRO A 229 10.57 -15.99 -3.42
CA PRO A 229 11.19 -16.23 -2.12
C PRO A 229 12.66 -16.66 -2.19
N ALA A 230 13.05 -17.41 -3.21
CA ALA A 230 14.42 -17.84 -3.41
C ALA A 230 15.36 -16.71 -3.87
N LYS A 231 14.83 -15.72 -4.62
CA LYS A 231 15.64 -14.71 -5.31
C LYS A 231 15.48 -13.29 -4.75
N GLY A 232 14.38 -13.00 -4.05
CA GLY A 232 14.02 -11.67 -3.56
C GLY A 232 12.89 -11.04 -4.35
N VAL A 233 12.95 -9.72 -4.58
CA VAL A 233 11.93 -8.95 -5.29
C VAL A 233 12.48 -8.51 -6.65
N ILE A 234 11.68 -8.67 -7.70
CA ILE A 234 11.99 -8.16 -9.03
C ILE A 234 10.99 -7.07 -9.37
N LEU A 235 11.48 -5.94 -9.90
CA LEU A 235 10.64 -4.85 -10.40
C LEU A 235 10.54 -4.88 -11.90
N TRP A 236 9.32 -4.73 -12.39
CA TRP A 236 8.95 -4.70 -13.79
C TRP A 236 8.28 -3.37 -14.12
N GLY A 237 8.52 -2.85 -15.31
CA GLY A 237 7.92 -1.59 -15.74
C GLY A 237 8.05 -1.35 -17.24
N GLY A 238 7.57 -0.18 -17.69
CA GLY A 238 7.50 0.14 -19.11
C GLY A 238 6.31 -0.49 -19.82
N GLU A 239 6.23 -0.32 -21.14
CA GLU A 239 5.11 -0.83 -21.96
C GLU A 239 5.08 -2.36 -22.06
N ARG A 240 6.25 -3.01 -21.98
CA ARG A 240 6.42 -4.45 -22.16
C ARG A 240 6.74 -5.19 -20.87
N TYR A 241 6.60 -4.56 -19.72
CA TYR A 241 6.98 -5.14 -18.42
C TYR A 241 8.42 -5.64 -18.42
N GLU A 242 9.36 -4.75 -18.78
CA GLU A 242 10.79 -5.06 -18.77
C GLU A 242 11.29 -5.15 -17.33
N LYS A 243 12.27 -6.02 -17.11
CA LYS A 243 12.93 -6.15 -15.80
C LYS A 243 13.77 -4.91 -15.54
N LEU A 244 13.38 -4.10 -14.56
CA LEU A 244 14.05 -2.85 -14.20
C LEU A 244 15.07 -3.03 -13.08
N GLY A 245 14.87 -3.99 -12.18
CA GLY A 245 15.78 -4.20 -11.08
C GLY A 245 15.48 -5.46 -10.28
N ARG A 246 16.51 -5.90 -9.53
CA ARG A 246 16.41 -7.02 -8.60
C ARG A 246 16.87 -6.59 -7.22
N PHE A 247 16.08 -6.88 -6.20
CA PHE A 247 16.33 -6.52 -4.82
C PHE A 247 16.53 -7.79 -3.99
N PRO A 248 17.76 -8.08 -3.60
CA PRO A 248 18.10 -9.34 -2.92
C PRO A 248 17.54 -9.37 -1.50
N SER A 249 16.53 -10.19 -1.31
CA SER A 249 15.90 -10.42 -0.01
C SER A 249 15.42 -11.88 0.05
N PRO A 250 16.36 -12.84 0.29
CA PRO A 250 16.00 -14.25 0.39
C PRO A 250 14.94 -14.49 1.46
N GLY A 251 13.96 -15.34 1.14
CA GLY A 251 12.82 -15.61 2.03
C GLY A 251 11.78 -14.48 2.09
N VAL A 252 11.79 -13.54 1.14
CA VAL A 252 10.83 -12.42 1.13
C VAL A 252 9.39 -12.92 1.16
N GLN A 253 8.60 -12.34 2.06
CA GLN A 253 7.17 -12.60 2.21
C GLN A 253 6.34 -11.32 2.11
N PHE A 254 6.96 -10.16 2.33
CA PHE A 254 6.28 -8.88 2.36
C PHE A 254 7.11 -7.81 1.65
N VAL A 255 6.42 -6.97 0.90
CA VAL A 255 6.98 -5.80 0.20
C VAL A 255 6.10 -4.59 0.43
N MET A 256 6.71 -3.41 0.54
CA MET A 256 6.02 -2.13 0.66
C MET A 256 6.79 -1.06 -0.10
N PHE A 257 6.14 -0.40 -1.02
CA PHE A 257 6.66 0.82 -1.64
C PHE A 257 6.42 2.04 -0.77
N SER A 258 7.28 3.03 -0.90
CA SER A 258 6.97 4.37 -0.43
C SER A 258 5.94 5.06 -1.36
N PRO A 259 5.14 6.03 -0.87
CA PRO A 259 4.08 6.67 -1.66
C PRO A 259 4.52 7.32 -2.96
N GLN A 260 5.75 7.88 -3.01
CA GLN A 260 6.33 8.48 -4.22
C GLN A 260 7.16 7.52 -5.05
N GLU A 261 7.24 6.22 -4.67
CA GLU A 261 7.95 5.14 -5.35
C GLU A 261 9.50 5.27 -5.33
N ASN A 262 10.03 6.09 -4.42
CA ASN A 262 11.48 6.25 -4.29
C ASN A 262 12.14 5.09 -3.52
N PHE A 263 11.40 4.46 -2.60
CA PHE A 263 11.94 3.42 -1.72
C PHE A 263 11.11 2.15 -1.75
N LEU A 264 11.80 1.04 -1.55
CA LEU A 264 11.21 -0.29 -1.43
C LEU A 264 11.62 -0.92 -0.10
N LEU A 265 10.66 -1.26 0.73
CA LEU A 265 10.87 -2.04 1.95
C LEU A 265 10.52 -3.49 1.66
N THR A 266 11.42 -4.41 2.00
CA THR A 266 11.19 -5.85 1.90
C THR A 266 11.34 -6.51 3.27
N SER A 267 10.58 -7.56 3.55
CA SER A 267 10.72 -8.34 4.77
C SER A 267 10.63 -9.84 4.49
N ASN A 268 11.56 -10.60 5.09
CA ASN A 268 11.52 -12.05 5.08
C ASN A 268 10.69 -12.62 6.25
N MET A 269 10.14 -11.76 7.10
CA MET A 269 9.36 -12.10 8.29
C MET A 269 10.08 -13.05 9.26
N ASN A 270 11.38 -13.26 9.10
CA ASN A 270 12.19 -14.09 10.00
C ASN A 270 12.51 -13.32 11.29
N ARG A 271 11.99 -13.82 12.39
CA ARG A 271 12.08 -13.17 13.71
C ARG A 271 13.49 -13.18 14.30
N ASN A 272 14.35 -14.09 13.84
CA ASN A 272 15.71 -14.25 14.33
C ASN A 272 16.76 -13.56 13.44
N ASP A 273 16.35 -13.06 12.27
CA ASP A 273 17.25 -12.36 11.36
C ASP A 273 17.42 -10.90 11.78
N PRO A 274 18.66 -10.43 12.08
CA PRO A 274 18.92 -9.03 12.39
C PRO A 274 18.68 -8.08 11.20
N ALA A 275 18.63 -8.61 9.98
CA ALA A 275 18.37 -7.91 8.73
C ALA A 275 17.04 -8.35 8.10
N ALA A 276 16.06 -8.75 8.92
CA ALA A 276 14.76 -9.23 8.45
C ALA A 276 14.01 -8.22 7.56
N ILE A 277 14.24 -6.93 7.78
CA ILE A 277 13.65 -5.84 7.03
C ILE A 277 14.78 -5.07 6.34
N LYS A 278 14.65 -4.90 5.03
CA LYS A 278 15.61 -4.18 4.20
C LYS A 278 14.91 -3.04 3.47
N ILE A 279 15.56 -1.89 3.42
CA ILE A 279 15.09 -0.71 2.70
C ILE A 279 16.07 -0.43 1.57
N PHE A 280 15.54 -0.40 0.36
CA PHE A 280 16.29 -0.14 -0.85
C PHE A 280 15.84 1.17 -1.48
N ASP A 281 16.75 1.83 -2.15
CA ASP A 281 16.44 2.88 -3.12
C ASP A 281 16.01 2.21 -4.43
N VAL A 282 14.83 2.55 -4.93
CA VAL A 282 14.25 1.92 -6.13
C VAL A 282 15.07 2.23 -7.37
N GLN A 283 15.62 3.43 -7.46
CA GLN A 283 16.34 3.89 -8.65
C GLN A 283 17.74 3.30 -8.75
N THR A 284 18.49 3.36 -7.63
CA THR A 284 19.89 2.92 -7.59
C THR A 284 20.04 1.45 -7.22
N GLN A 285 18.96 0.80 -6.79
CA GLN A 285 18.89 -0.57 -6.29
C GLN A 285 19.79 -0.82 -5.06
N LYS A 286 20.34 0.23 -4.46
CA LYS A 286 21.23 0.12 -3.31
C LYS A 286 20.44 -0.17 -2.03
N LEU A 287 20.99 -1.05 -1.21
CA LEU A 287 20.52 -1.25 0.17
C LEU A 287 20.92 -0.02 0.99
N LEU A 288 19.91 0.71 1.48
CA LEU A 288 20.13 1.91 2.29
C LEU A 288 20.24 1.57 3.78
N ARG A 289 19.36 0.68 4.25
CA ARG A 289 19.32 0.29 5.66
C ARG A 289 18.62 -1.05 5.86
N ASN A 290 19.00 -1.72 6.94
CA ASN A 290 18.32 -2.92 7.41
C ASN A 290 17.89 -2.78 8.87
N PHE A 291 16.88 -3.58 9.26
CA PHE A 291 16.33 -3.60 10.60
C PHE A 291 15.95 -5.04 10.99
N PRO A 292 16.05 -5.38 12.29
CA PRO A 292 15.43 -6.59 12.81
C PRO A 292 13.90 -6.44 12.80
N LEU A 293 13.19 -7.56 12.78
CA LEU A 293 11.72 -7.56 12.80
C LEU A 293 11.17 -6.85 14.04
N TYR A 294 11.82 -6.98 15.18
CA TYR A 294 11.47 -6.29 16.42
C TYR A 294 12.57 -5.31 16.84
N PRO A 295 12.23 -4.06 17.19
CA PRO A 295 13.17 -3.12 17.80
C PRO A 295 13.67 -3.68 19.14
N LYS A 296 14.88 -3.26 19.54
CA LYS A 296 15.41 -3.58 20.88
C LYS A 296 14.39 -3.11 21.94
N GLN A 297 14.18 -3.91 22.96
CA GLN A 297 13.25 -3.65 24.06
C GLN A 297 11.75 -3.58 23.69
N PHE A 298 11.37 -3.87 22.45
CA PHE A 298 9.95 -3.94 22.08
C PHE A 298 9.24 -5.13 22.77
N LEU A 299 9.96 -6.24 22.86
CA LEU A 299 9.51 -7.45 23.55
C LEU A 299 9.98 -7.47 25.02
N THR A 300 9.16 -8.02 25.91
CA THR A 300 9.58 -8.32 27.27
C THR A 300 10.63 -9.44 27.27
N GLU A 301 11.38 -9.60 28.38
CA GLU A 301 12.39 -10.66 28.50
C GLU A 301 11.78 -12.06 28.31
N ASP A 302 10.59 -12.29 28.83
CA ASP A 302 9.89 -13.56 28.70
C ASP A 302 9.42 -13.79 27.25
N GLN A 303 8.87 -12.79 26.59
CA GLN A 303 8.53 -12.84 25.16
C GLN A 303 9.77 -13.09 24.28
N GLN A 304 10.91 -12.51 24.64
CA GLN A 304 12.19 -12.79 23.93
C GLN A 304 12.64 -14.25 24.12
N LYS A 305 12.46 -14.81 25.32
CA LYS A 305 12.76 -16.23 25.58
C LYS A 305 11.82 -17.15 24.80
N GLU A 306 10.54 -16.84 24.78
CA GLU A 306 9.52 -17.58 24.02
C GLU A 306 9.75 -17.50 22.51
N LEU A 307 10.10 -16.32 22.01
CA LEU A 307 10.51 -16.12 20.62
C LEU A 307 11.67 -17.04 20.21
N LYS A 308 12.71 -17.12 21.07
CA LYS A 308 13.86 -18.01 20.83
C LYS A 308 13.49 -19.50 20.89
N ARG A 309 12.47 -19.87 21.66
CA ARG A 309 11.95 -21.24 21.75
C ARG A 309 10.99 -21.62 20.64
N GLY A 310 10.59 -20.66 19.80
CA GLY A 310 9.62 -20.88 18.72
C GLY A 310 8.16 -20.85 19.14
N HIS A 311 7.84 -20.37 20.36
CA HIS A 311 6.48 -20.16 20.82
C HIS A 311 6.04 -18.74 20.48
N PHE A 312 5.03 -18.61 19.62
CA PHE A 312 4.65 -17.32 19.02
C PHE A 312 3.31 -16.77 19.53
N GLU A 313 2.56 -17.53 20.29
CA GLU A 313 1.20 -17.16 20.73
C GLU A 313 1.17 -15.91 21.60
N THR A 314 2.20 -15.69 22.42
CA THR A 314 2.30 -14.54 23.34
C THR A 314 3.10 -13.37 22.74
N VAL A 315 3.71 -13.55 21.57
CA VAL A 315 4.54 -12.54 20.93
C VAL A 315 3.64 -11.64 20.07
N PRO A 316 3.61 -10.32 20.32
CA PRO A 316 2.80 -9.40 19.53
C PRO A 316 3.23 -9.39 18.06
N PRO A 317 2.37 -8.97 17.12
CA PRO A 317 2.77 -8.78 15.73
C PRO A 317 3.92 -7.77 15.63
N PRO A 318 4.79 -7.90 14.62
CA PRO A 318 5.87 -6.93 14.43
C PRO A 318 5.33 -5.53 14.23
N PRO A 319 5.96 -4.51 14.84
CA PRO A 319 5.50 -3.14 14.70
C PRO A 319 5.62 -2.69 13.25
N PRO A 320 4.55 -2.08 12.69
CA PRO A 320 4.52 -1.67 11.30
C PRO A 320 5.51 -0.53 11.04
N PHE A 321 6.01 -0.48 9.81
CA PHE A 321 6.63 0.70 9.23
C PHE A 321 5.57 1.50 8.48
N GLN A 322 5.70 2.81 8.49
CA GLN A 322 4.89 3.69 7.66
C GLN A 322 5.75 4.80 7.08
N TRP A 323 5.45 5.15 5.82
CA TRP A 323 6.07 6.26 5.11
C TRP A 323 5.20 7.52 5.22
N SER A 324 5.83 8.68 5.24
CA SER A 324 5.10 9.93 5.00
C SER A 324 4.67 10.02 3.53
N TYR A 325 3.65 10.83 3.24
CA TYR A 325 3.06 10.98 1.90
C TYR A 325 4.06 11.43 0.82
N ASP A 326 5.10 12.16 1.22
CA ASP A 326 6.13 12.78 0.39
C ASP A 326 7.44 11.99 0.35
N ASP A 327 7.49 10.80 0.96
CA ASP A 327 8.67 9.96 1.16
C ASP A 327 9.78 10.60 2.01
N CYS A 328 9.55 11.76 2.63
CA CYS A 328 10.57 12.43 3.44
C CYS A 328 10.87 11.72 4.76
N PHE A 329 9.89 11.01 5.31
CA PHE A 329 10.02 10.35 6.60
C PHE A 329 9.57 8.89 6.55
N LEU A 330 10.29 8.07 7.30
CA LEU A 330 9.92 6.70 7.60
C LEU A 330 9.77 6.55 9.11
N ALA A 331 8.65 6.04 9.58
CA ALA A 331 8.43 5.86 11.01
C ALA A 331 8.20 4.39 11.37
N ARG A 332 8.62 4.03 12.58
CA ARG A 332 8.41 2.73 13.20
C ARG A 332 8.09 2.87 14.67
N MET A 333 7.12 2.11 15.13
CA MET A 333 6.78 2.02 16.55
C MET A 333 7.83 1.21 17.32
N GLY A 334 8.21 1.68 18.50
CA GLY A 334 8.97 0.96 19.49
C GLY A 334 8.19 0.89 20.80
N LYS A 335 8.80 0.36 21.85
CA LYS A 335 8.18 0.38 23.19
C LYS A 335 8.19 1.81 23.72
N ASN A 336 7.02 2.38 23.92
CA ASN A 336 6.81 3.75 24.45
C ASN A 336 7.40 4.87 23.58
N LEU A 337 7.65 4.62 22.29
CA LEU A 337 8.24 5.62 21.40
C LEU A 337 7.89 5.37 19.93
N ILE A 338 8.01 6.41 19.11
CA ILE A 338 7.99 6.34 17.65
C ILE A 338 9.36 6.79 17.13
N SER A 339 10.06 5.91 16.45
CA SER A 339 11.30 6.24 15.77
C SER A 339 11.00 6.76 14.37
N VAL A 340 11.31 8.01 14.11
CA VAL A 340 11.16 8.65 12.81
C VAL A 340 12.55 8.81 12.18
N TYR A 341 12.70 8.34 10.96
CA TYR A 341 13.93 8.41 10.19
C TYR A 341 13.77 9.41 9.04
N ASP A 342 14.75 10.24 8.84
CA ASP A 342 14.89 11.06 7.65
C ASP A 342 15.36 10.16 6.49
N THR A 343 14.62 10.10 5.42
CA THR A 343 14.87 9.15 4.31
C THR A 343 16.07 9.53 3.47
N ALA A 344 16.42 10.82 3.38
CA ALA A 344 17.61 11.28 2.64
C ALA A 344 18.91 10.73 3.25
N THR A 345 18.96 10.60 4.59
CA THR A 345 20.15 10.14 5.32
C THR A 345 19.97 8.76 5.93
N MET A 346 18.74 8.23 5.96
CA MET A 346 18.34 7.04 6.71
C MET A 346 18.73 7.07 8.19
N LYS A 347 18.96 8.25 8.75
CA LYS A 347 19.28 8.46 10.17
C LYS A 347 18.04 8.84 10.97
N LEU A 348 18.09 8.60 12.27
CA LEU A 348 17.01 8.99 13.18
C LEU A 348 16.87 10.51 13.20
N LEU A 349 15.67 11.02 12.93
CA LEU A 349 15.37 12.45 12.90
C LEU A 349 15.77 13.10 14.23
N ASN A 350 16.57 14.18 14.17
CA ASN A 350 17.10 14.90 15.32
C ASN A 350 17.79 13.98 16.36
N GLN A 351 18.29 12.82 15.95
CA GLN A 351 18.97 11.82 16.80
C GLN A 351 18.15 11.31 18.00
N ARG A 352 16.85 11.59 18.04
CA ARG A 352 15.96 11.20 19.14
C ARG A 352 14.62 10.69 18.59
N SER A 353 14.06 9.67 19.20
CA SER A 353 12.69 9.22 18.92
C SER A 353 11.65 10.14 19.57
N LEU A 354 10.41 10.08 19.08
CA LEU A 354 9.27 10.72 19.74
C LEU A 354 8.85 9.90 20.95
N ASP A 355 8.70 10.52 22.11
CA ASP A 355 8.21 9.86 23.31
C ASP A 355 6.69 9.68 23.20
N ALA A 356 6.22 8.44 23.30
CA ALA A 356 4.80 8.07 23.20
C ALA A 356 4.53 6.90 24.15
N HIS A 357 4.38 7.22 25.44
CA HIS A 357 4.20 6.20 26.47
C HIS A 357 2.92 5.37 26.24
N GLY A 358 3.07 4.05 26.24
CA GLY A 358 1.96 3.13 26.07
C GLY A 358 1.39 3.08 24.65
N ILE A 359 2.07 3.62 23.66
CA ILE A 359 1.58 3.63 22.26
C ILE A 359 1.16 2.24 21.80
N GLU A 360 0.00 2.15 21.16
CA GLU A 360 -0.49 0.94 20.51
C GLU A 360 -0.56 1.03 19.00
N GLU A 361 -0.85 2.21 18.45
CA GLU A 361 -0.94 2.43 17.00
C GLU A 361 -0.54 3.85 16.64
N PHE A 362 0.07 4.02 15.46
CA PHE A 362 0.27 5.31 14.85
C PHE A 362 -0.05 5.26 13.37
N GLN A 363 -0.39 6.40 12.78
CA GLN A 363 -0.66 6.55 11.34
C GLN A 363 -0.15 7.90 10.87
N PHE A 364 0.44 7.93 9.65
CA PHE A 364 0.70 9.17 8.95
C PHE A 364 -0.55 9.72 8.29
N SER A 365 -0.64 11.05 8.23
CA SER A 365 -1.59 11.71 7.33
C SER A 365 -1.26 11.39 5.87
N PRO A 366 -2.28 11.17 5.02
CA PRO A 366 -2.06 10.87 3.60
C PRO A 366 -1.60 12.08 2.76
N ARG A 367 -1.60 13.30 3.31
CA ARG A 367 -1.28 14.53 2.57
C ARG A 367 -0.38 15.50 3.30
N ASP A 368 -0.17 15.34 4.59
CA ASP A 368 0.60 16.26 5.43
C ASP A 368 1.65 15.51 6.23
N PRO A 369 2.74 16.15 6.64
CA PRO A 369 3.75 15.51 7.47
C PRO A 369 3.29 15.44 8.95
N ILE A 370 2.11 14.87 9.19
CA ILE A 370 1.49 14.74 10.51
C ILE A 370 1.43 13.27 10.89
N ILE A 371 1.86 12.96 12.11
CA ILE A 371 1.66 11.65 12.75
C ILE A 371 0.52 11.75 13.73
N ALA A 372 -0.48 10.88 13.57
CA ALA A 372 -1.48 10.59 14.57
C ALA A 372 -1.08 9.34 15.34
N TYR A 373 -1.18 9.34 16.66
CA TYR A 373 -1.02 8.14 17.47
C TYR A 373 -1.99 8.11 18.65
N TRP A 374 -2.29 6.94 19.12
CA TRP A 374 -3.05 6.77 20.34
C TRP A 374 -2.32 5.89 21.35
N ALA A 375 -2.55 6.19 22.64
CA ALA A 375 -2.07 5.44 23.77
C ALA A 375 -3.22 5.15 24.75
N PRO A 376 -3.33 3.91 25.26
CA PRO A 376 -4.37 3.53 26.21
C PRO A 376 -4.20 4.21 27.58
N GLU A 377 -5.21 4.05 28.40
CA GLU A 377 -5.21 4.53 29.78
C GLU A 377 -4.18 3.77 30.63
N LEU A 378 -3.28 4.52 31.27
CA LEU A 378 -2.28 4.02 32.19
C LEU A 378 -2.59 4.55 33.62
N PRO A 379 -2.03 3.93 34.69
CA PRO A 379 -2.15 4.49 36.02
C PRO A 379 -1.71 5.96 36.05
N ASN A 380 -2.61 6.87 36.44
CA ASN A 380 -2.40 8.32 36.48
C ASN A 380 -2.28 9.06 35.14
N THR A 381 -2.51 8.39 34.00
CA THR A 381 -2.48 9.04 32.68
C THR A 381 -3.72 8.60 31.89
N PRO A 382 -4.58 9.53 31.44
CA PRO A 382 -5.72 9.17 30.61
C PRO A 382 -5.29 8.63 29.27
N ALA A 383 -6.13 7.83 28.62
CA ALA A 383 -5.92 7.47 27.22
C ALA A 383 -5.90 8.75 26.39
N GLN A 384 -5.05 8.79 25.38
CA GLN A 384 -4.86 9.99 24.57
C GLN A 384 -4.69 9.69 23.09
N VAL A 385 -5.22 10.59 22.27
CA VAL A 385 -4.96 10.66 20.84
C VAL A 385 -4.24 11.97 20.58
N SER A 386 -3.09 11.90 19.90
CA SER A 386 -2.23 13.06 19.66
C SER A 386 -1.88 13.18 18.17
N LEU A 387 -1.87 14.41 17.68
CA LEU A 387 -1.42 14.79 16.33
C LEU A 387 -0.14 15.60 16.45
N ILE A 388 0.94 15.12 15.81
CA ILE A 388 2.27 15.76 15.85
C ILE A 388 2.70 16.08 14.43
N GLU A 389 3.13 17.31 14.21
CA GLU A 389 3.71 17.80 12.95
C GLU A 389 5.20 17.48 12.88
N LEU A 390 5.66 17.04 11.73
CA LEU A 390 7.09 16.83 11.43
C LEU A 390 7.59 17.90 10.44
N PRO A 391 8.89 18.24 10.46
CA PRO A 391 9.95 17.77 11.38
C PRO A 391 9.97 18.48 12.73
N THR A 392 9.13 19.51 12.92
CA THR A 392 9.15 20.43 14.08
C THR A 392 8.81 19.72 15.39
N ARG A 393 8.13 18.57 15.33
CA ARG A 393 7.58 17.82 16.49
C ARG A 393 6.59 18.62 17.30
N LYS A 394 5.97 19.62 16.67
CA LYS A 394 4.95 20.44 17.30
C LYS A 394 3.68 19.61 17.54
N LEU A 395 3.19 19.61 18.76
CA LEU A 395 1.88 19.06 19.07
C LEU A 395 0.80 19.97 18.49
N LEU A 396 0.08 19.50 17.46
CA LEU A 396 -1.02 20.24 16.83
C LEU A 396 -2.29 20.15 17.67
N ARG A 397 -2.63 18.93 18.08
CA ARG A 397 -3.81 18.66 18.89
C ARG A 397 -3.63 17.40 19.73
N GLN A 398 -4.20 17.42 20.94
CA GLN A 398 -4.30 16.25 21.82
C GLN A 398 -5.72 16.17 22.37
N LYS A 399 -6.27 14.96 22.40
CA LYS A 399 -7.56 14.63 23.03
C LYS A 399 -7.35 13.57 24.08
N ASN A 400 -7.71 13.90 25.32
CA ASN A 400 -7.73 12.93 26.41
C ASN A 400 -9.07 12.17 26.42
N LEU A 401 -9.00 10.88 26.63
CA LEU A 401 -10.13 9.97 26.61
C LEU A 401 -10.16 9.18 27.93
N PHE A 402 -11.35 8.79 28.35
CA PHE A 402 -11.55 8.08 29.61
C PHE A 402 -12.38 6.81 29.41
N ASN A 403 -12.12 5.79 30.24
CA ASN A 403 -12.78 4.50 30.18
C ASN A 403 -12.67 3.79 28.84
N VAL A 404 -11.52 3.91 28.21
CA VAL A 404 -11.27 3.40 26.86
C VAL A 404 -10.84 1.94 26.91
N THR A 405 -11.44 1.11 26.07
CA THR A 405 -11.03 -0.28 25.87
C THR A 405 -10.17 -0.40 24.60
N LYS A 406 -10.59 0.27 23.51
CA LYS A 406 -9.91 0.22 22.22
C LYS A 406 -10.17 1.48 21.42
N CYS A 407 -9.17 1.94 20.70
CA CYS A 407 -9.32 2.94 19.65
C CYS A 407 -9.02 2.34 18.26
N SER A 408 -9.62 2.90 17.24
CA SER A 408 -9.30 2.60 15.84
C SER A 408 -9.28 3.92 15.10
N MET A 409 -8.17 4.21 14.44
CA MET A 409 -7.93 5.46 13.74
C MET A 409 -8.21 5.31 12.24
N ALA A 410 -8.72 6.37 11.62
CA ALA A 410 -9.01 6.38 10.19
C ALA A 410 -8.82 7.79 9.61
N TRP A 411 -7.89 7.96 8.69
CA TRP A 411 -7.73 9.17 7.90
C TRP A 411 -8.66 9.17 6.69
N GLN A 412 -9.23 10.33 6.37
CA GLN A 412 -9.86 10.56 5.07
C GLN A 412 -8.74 10.71 4.02
N ALA A 413 -8.94 10.19 2.81
CA ALA A 413 -7.88 10.06 1.80
C ALA A 413 -7.21 11.39 1.35
N GLU A 414 -7.92 12.51 1.44
CA GLU A 414 -7.37 13.84 1.15
C GLU A 414 -6.73 14.53 2.38
N GLY A 415 -6.80 13.88 3.56
CA GLY A 415 -6.19 14.38 4.79
C GLY A 415 -6.95 15.54 5.46
N ASP A 416 -8.17 15.86 5.01
CA ASP A 416 -8.95 16.97 5.55
C ASP A 416 -9.60 16.61 6.89
N PHE A 417 -9.92 15.33 7.06
CA PHE A 417 -10.58 14.79 8.24
C PHE A 417 -9.86 13.57 8.80
N PHE A 418 -9.92 13.45 10.11
CA PHE A 418 -9.40 12.30 10.83
C PHE A 418 -10.43 11.82 11.84
N GLY A 419 -10.78 10.55 11.79
CA GLY A 419 -11.76 9.93 12.67
C GLY A 419 -11.12 8.93 13.62
N VAL A 420 -11.57 8.95 14.88
CA VAL A 420 -11.15 7.97 15.88
C VAL A 420 -12.39 7.31 16.47
N LYS A 421 -12.56 6.03 16.15
CA LYS A 421 -13.59 5.21 16.82
C LYS A 421 -13.07 4.79 18.19
N VAL A 422 -13.73 5.23 19.23
CA VAL A 422 -13.38 4.95 20.63
C VAL A 422 -14.41 3.99 21.21
N THR A 423 -13.99 2.80 21.58
CA THR A 423 -14.81 1.85 22.33
C THR A 423 -14.59 2.09 23.81
N ARG A 424 -15.67 2.41 24.53
CA ARG A 424 -15.66 2.73 25.94
C ARG A 424 -16.46 1.73 26.74
N HIS A 425 -16.12 1.57 28.01
CA HIS A 425 -16.91 0.80 28.96
C HIS A 425 -17.64 1.71 29.93
N THR A 426 -18.79 1.28 30.41
CA THR A 426 -19.48 1.93 31.54
C THR A 426 -18.68 1.77 32.83
N LYS A 427 -18.97 2.58 33.88
CA LYS A 427 -18.30 2.47 35.19
C LYS A 427 -18.39 1.05 35.76
N SER A 428 -19.44 0.32 35.49
CA SER A 428 -19.63 -1.08 35.89
C SER A 428 -18.86 -2.10 35.06
N LYS A 429 -18.18 -1.69 33.95
CA LYS A 429 -17.50 -2.53 32.95
C LYS A 429 -18.37 -3.60 32.29
N LYS A 430 -19.71 -3.50 32.43
CA LYS A 430 -20.66 -4.49 31.89
C LYS A 430 -21.12 -4.19 30.46
N THR A 431 -21.14 -2.93 30.07
CA THR A 431 -21.64 -2.46 28.79
C THR A 431 -20.55 -1.70 28.04
N LEU A 432 -20.44 -1.93 26.74
CA LEU A 432 -19.58 -1.20 25.83
C LEU A 432 -20.44 -0.26 24.99
N PHE A 433 -19.93 0.95 24.73
CA PHE A 433 -20.54 1.91 23.82
C PHE A 433 -19.43 2.58 22.98
N ASN A 434 -19.81 3.20 21.89
CA ASN A 434 -18.85 3.79 20.98
C ASN A 434 -19.05 5.30 20.85
N ASN A 435 -17.93 6.00 20.77
CA ASN A 435 -17.89 7.40 20.38
C ASN A 435 -16.99 7.53 19.16
N ILE A 436 -17.33 8.41 18.24
CA ILE A 436 -16.47 8.79 17.15
C ILE A 436 -15.97 10.21 17.42
N GLU A 437 -14.66 10.36 17.60
CA GLU A 437 -14.02 11.67 17.70
C GLU A 437 -13.57 12.08 16.30
N LEU A 438 -14.08 13.19 15.79
CA LEU A 438 -13.89 13.68 14.44
C LEU A 438 -13.07 14.97 14.46
N PHE A 439 -11.91 14.95 13.83
CA PHE A 439 -10.96 16.06 13.77
C PHE A 439 -11.03 16.75 12.41
N ARG A 440 -11.11 18.08 12.40
CA ARG A 440 -11.02 18.92 11.21
C ARG A 440 -9.61 19.44 11.06
N ILE A 441 -8.82 18.81 10.22
CA ILE A 441 -7.37 19.08 10.15
C ILE A 441 -7.07 20.46 9.53
N ARG A 442 -7.90 20.92 8.60
CA ARG A 442 -7.69 22.20 7.89
C ARG A 442 -8.11 23.42 8.70
N ASP A 443 -8.94 23.24 9.73
CA ASP A 443 -9.44 24.33 10.52
C ASP A 443 -8.43 24.76 11.60
N ALA A 444 -8.41 26.05 11.93
CA ALA A 444 -7.50 26.60 12.93
C ALA A 444 -7.68 25.92 14.30
N GLY A 445 -6.58 25.43 14.89
CA GLY A 445 -6.58 24.75 16.17
C GLY A 445 -7.13 23.33 16.16
N VAL A 446 -7.39 22.77 14.98
CA VAL A 446 -7.88 21.39 14.78
C VAL A 446 -9.08 21.08 15.70
N PRO A 447 -10.26 21.64 15.47
CA PRO A 447 -11.44 21.39 16.28
C PRO A 447 -11.83 19.91 16.22
N ILE A 448 -12.41 19.43 17.34
CA ILE A 448 -12.82 18.03 17.51
C ILE A 448 -14.31 18.00 17.84
N GLU A 449 -15.06 17.26 17.03
CA GLU A 449 -16.46 16.98 17.28
C GLU A 449 -16.61 15.53 17.79
N MET A 450 -17.48 15.32 18.75
CA MET A 450 -17.77 13.99 19.28
C MET A 450 -19.16 13.55 18.83
N LEU A 451 -19.22 12.44 18.12
CA LEU A 451 -20.46 11.76 17.78
C LEU A 451 -20.66 10.58 18.71
N GLU A 452 -21.70 10.63 19.55
CA GLU A 452 -22.06 9.54 20.45
C GLU A 452 -22.97 8.55 19.72
N VAL A 453 -22.58 7.27 19.74
CA VAL A 453 -23.33 6.18 19.11
C VAL A 453 -23.68 5.17 20.20
N LYS A 454 -25.00 4.99 20.45
CA LYS A 454 -25.48 4.06 21.48
C LYS A 454 -25.19 2.61 21.11
N ASP A 455 -25.22 2.30 19.83
CA ASP A 455 -25.00 0.97 19.27
C ASP A 455 -23.52 0.63 19.20
N ALA A 456 -23.21 -0.65 19.09
CA ALA A 456 -21.87 -1.11 18.78
C ALA A 456 -21.52 -0.80 17.31
N VAL A 457 -20.48 0.02 17.08
CA VAL A 457 -19.99 0.33 15.74
C VAL A 457 -19.03 -0.77 15.28
N MET A 458 -19.40 -1.48 14.22
CA MET A 458 -18.62 -2.60 13.68
C MET A 458 -17.63 -2.14 12.63
N ALA A 459 -18.03 -1.31 11.69
CA ALA A 459 -17.19 -0.74 10.65
C ALA A 459 -17.39 0.77 10.51
N PHE A 460 -16.34 1.45 10.09
CA PHE A 460 -16.33 2.88 9.81
C PHE A 460 -15.48 3.12 8.55
N ALA A 461 -15.96 3.91 7.62
CA ALA A 461 -15.21 4.27 6.42
C ALA A 461 -15.52 5.69 5.96
N TRP A 462 -14.45 6.45 5.68
CA TRP A 462 -14.54 7.75 5.02
C TRP A 462 -14.81 7.58 3.53
N GLU A 463 -15.64 8.45 2.98
CA GLU A 463 -15.66 8.67 1.54
C GLU A 463 -14.30 9.21 1.10
N PRO A 464 -13.63 8.59 0.11
CA PRO A 464 -12.30 9.02 -0.31
C PRO A 464 -12.24 10.47 -0.79
N ARG A 465 -13.34 10.96 -1.35
CA ARG A 465 -13.49 12.33 -1.85
C ARG A 465 -14.74 12.97 -1.26
N GLY A 466 -14.55 14.09 -0.61
CA GLY A 466 -15.66 14.80 0.02
C GLY A 466 -15.61 14.72 1.55
N SER A 467 -16.70 15.01 2.18
CA SER A 467 -16.82 15.17 3.63
C SER A 467 -17.68 14.11 4.31
N ARG A 468 -18.11 13.07 3.55
CA ARG A 468 -19.02 12.05 4.06
C ARG A 468 -18.28 10.86 4.66
N PHE A 469 -18.96 10.18 5.58
CA PHE A 469 -18.54 8.89 6.08
C PHE A 469 -19.74 7.97 6.32
N ALA A 470 -19.48 6.69 6.34
CA ALA A 470 -20.47 5.67 6.65
C ALA A 470 -20.01 4.80 7.81
N MET A 471 -20.94 4.30 8.59
CA MET A 471 -20.66 3.31 9.63
C MET A 471 -21.73 2.23 9.70
N ILE A 472 -21.27 1.01 9.98
CA ILE A 472 -22.13 -0.12 10.30
C ILE A 472 -22.26 -0.17 11.83
N HIS A 473 -23.47 -0.22 12.32
CA HIS A 473 -23.74 -0.33 13.75
C HIS A 473 -24.94 -1.21 14.05
N ALA A 474 -24.95 -1.84 15.21
CA ALA A 474 -26.04 -2.65 15.70
C ALA A 474 -26.10 -2.62 17.23
N GLU A 475 -27.27 -2.90 17.82
CA GLU A 475 -27.40 -2.99 19.28
C GLU A 475 -26.45 -4.04 19.88
N ASN A 476 -26.28 -5.17 19.18
CA ASN A 476 -25.36 -6.23 19.57
C ASN A 476 -24.33 -6.49 18.47
N PRO A 477 -23.03 -6.64 18.80
CA PRO A 477 -21.98 -6.94 17.82
C PRO A 477 -22.19 -8.27 17.04
N SER A 478 -22.96 -9.19 17.60
CA SER A 478 -23.27 -10.50 17.00
C SER A 478 -24.59 -10.50 16.21
N SER A 479 -25.25 -9.36 16.03
CA SER A 479 -26.48 -9.27 15.26
C SER A 479 -26.23 -9.55 13.79
N THR A 480 -27.10 -10.38 13.19
CA THR A 480 -27.10 -10.64 11.75
C THR A 480 -27.71 -9.50 10.93
N LYS A 481 -28.54 -8.69 11.58
CA LYS A 481 -29.14 -7.49 10.98
C LYS A 481 -28.50 -6.25 11.60
N VAL A 482 -27.97 -5.39 10.75
CA VAL A 482 -27.25 -4.19 11.12
C VAL A 482 -27.86 -2.96 10.47
N ASN A 483 -27.52 -1.80 10.99
CA ASN A 483 -27.89 -0.53 10.42
C ASN A 483 -26.66 0.13 9.81
N VAL A 484 -26.83 0.80 8.68
CA VAL A 484 -25.78 1.57 8.03
C VAL A 484 -26.19 3.04 8.01
N SER A 485 -25.45 3.86 8.74
CA SER A 485 -25.72 5.31 8.84
C SER A 485 -24.68 6.11 8.06
N PHE A 486 -25.17 7.11 7.32
CA PHE A 486 -24.37 8.05 6.57
C PHE A 486 -24.37 9.42 7.22
N TYR A 487 -23.21 10.04 7.26
CA TYR A 487 -22.99 11.36 7.85
C TYR A 487 -22.19 12.23 6.89
N ASP A 488 -22.35 13.54 7.03
CA ASP A 488 -21.53 14.55 6.37
C ASP A 488 -20.90 15.46 7.44
N MET A 489 -19.63 15.79 7.27
CA MET A 489 -18.90 16.72 8.13
C MET A 489 -19.38 18.17 7.93
N ASN A 490 -20.07 18.47 6.84
CA ASN A 490 -20.55 19.79 6.47
C ASN A 490 -22.07 19.81 6.38
N LYS A 491 -22.68 20.81 6.98
CA LYS A 491 -24.13 21.04 6.92
C LYS A 491 -24.44 22.20 5.99
N GLU A 492 -25.30 21.98 5.02
CA GLU A 492 -25.85 23.08 4.22
C GLU A 492 -26.91 23.81 5.04
N GLN A 493 -26.72 25.11 5.24
CA GLN A 493 -27.73 25.99 5.82
C GLN A 493 -28.22 27.01 4.78
N ASP A 494 -29.51 27.09 4.66
CA ASP A 494 -30.17 28.14 3.82
C ASP A 494 -30.08 29.48 4.56
N VAL A 495 -29.19 30.35 4.12
CA VAL A 495 -29.02 31.69 4.68
C VAL A 495 -29.75 32.66 3.75
N ALA A 496 -30.80 33.30 4.26
CA ALA A 496 -31.52 34.35 3.55
C ALA A 496 -30.68 35.64 3.50
N THR A 497 -29.95 35.85 2.41
CA THR A 497 -29.25 37.11 2.17
C THR A 497 -30.19 38.12 1.57
N VAL A 498 -30.41 39.21 2.27
CA VAL A 498 -31.17 40.35 1.76
C VAL A 498 -30.22 41.26 0.99
N SER A 499 -30.17 41.15 -0.32
CA SER A 499 -29.42 42.09 -1.14
C SER A 499 -30.31 43.33 -1.41
N THR A 500 -29.91 44.50 -0.94
CA THR A 500 -30.45 45.79 -1.24
C THR A 500 -29.78 46.36 -2.49
N ALA A 501 -30.25 45.96 -3.66
CA ALA A 501 -29.98 46.71 -4.91
C ALA A 501 -31.23 47.56 -5.22
N ILE A 502 -30.99 48.85 -5.22
CA ILE A 502 -31.90 49.93 -5.61
C ILE A 502 -33.35 49.51 -5.99
N GLY A 503 -34.23 49.52 -5.00
CA GLY A 503 -35.67 49.55 -5.21
C GLY A 503 -36.46 48.26 -5.29
N LYS A 504 -35.83 47.05 -5.25
CA LYS A 504 -36.60 45.80 -5.15
C LYS A 504 -35.81 44.80 -4.26
N LYS A 505 -36.36 44.47 -3.10
CA LYS A 505 -35.85 43.39 -2.23
C LYS A 505 -36.07 42.05 -2.93
N LYS A 506 -35.03 41.47 -3.52
CA LYS A 506 -35.04 40.07 -3.91
C LYS A 506 -34.42 39.29 -2.77
N LYS A 507 -35.18 38.42 -2.09
CA LYS A 507 -34.64 37.36 -1.25
C LYS A 507 -33.92 36.38 -2.16
N GLN A 508 -32.62 36.33 -2.06
CA GLN A 508 -31.83 35.31 -2.71
C GLN A 508 -31.40 34.35 -1.60
N GLU A 509 -31.94 33.15 -1.61
CA GLU A 509 -31.51 32.09 -0.71
C GLU A 509 -30.14 31.58 -1.21
N THR A 510 -29.09 31.86 -0.47
CA THR A 510 -27.74 31.30 -0.69
C THR A 510 -27.50 30.21 0.33
N LYS A 511 -27.15 29.06 -0.13
CA LYS A 511 -26.69 27.94 0.74
C LYS A 511 -25.30 28.26 1.29
N GLN A 512 -25.19 28.32 2.61
CA GLN A 512 -23.90 28.47 3.29
C GLN A 512 -23.53 27.12 3.89
N ILE A 513 -22.28 26.69 3.68
CA ILE A 513 -21.74 25.46 4.28
C ILE A 513 -21.24 25.80 5.68
N VAL A 514 -21.79 25.12 6.67
CA VAL A 514 -21.36 25.22 8.07
C VAL A 514 -20.64 23.93 8.46
N GLY A 515 -19.49 24.06 9.12
CA GLY A 515 -18.71 22.93 9.59
C GLY A 515 -19.35 22.26 10.83
N GLU A 516 -20.39 21.47 10.64
CA GLU A 516 -21.09 20.70 11.67
C GLU A 516 -21.46 19.33 11.15
N VAL A 517 -21.19 18.28 11.95
CA VAL A 517 -21.55 16.89 11.60
C VAL A 517 -23.05 16.72 11.49
N ASN A 518 -23.51 16.27 10.35
CA ASN A 518 -24.91 16.06 10.05
C ASN A 518 -25.17 14.61 9.62
N LYS A 519 -26.22 14.00 10.15
CA LYS A 519 -26.69 12.68 9.72
C LYS A 519 -27.53 12.82 8.47
N ILE A 520 -27.11 12.14 7.39
CA ILE A 520 -27.82 12.16 6.09
C ILE A 520 -28.99 11.16 6.14
N GLU A 521 -28.69 9.89 6.43
CA GLU A 521 -29.66 8.81 6.35
C GLU A 521 -29.19 7.58 7.15
N THR A 522 -30.12 6.69 7.43
CA THR A 522 -29.84 5.34 7.99
C THR A 522 -30.61 4.31 7.18
N LEU A 523 -29.89 3.30 6.69
CA LEU A 523 -30.45 2.11 6.11
C LEU A 523 -30.55 1.04 7.18
N GLU A 524 -31.76 0.61 7.50
CA GLU A 524 -32.02 -0.35 8.56
C GLU A 524 -32.06 -1.79 8.06
N GLY A 525 -31.78 -2.75 8.94
CA GLY A 525 -31.99 -4.17 8.71
C GLY A 525 -31.10 -4.80 7.63
N LYS A 526 -29.92 -4.23 7.35
CA LYS A 526 -28.98 -4.71 6.36
C LYS A 526 -28.22 -5.94 6.83
N GLN A 527 -27.75 -6.76 5.87
CA GLN A 527 -26.93 -7.94 6.13
C GLN A 527 -25.53 -7.71 5.57
N CYS A 528 -24.76 -6.83 6.19
CA CYS A 528 -23.40 -6.53 5.77
C CYS A 528 -22.46 -6.46 6.97
N ASN A 529 -21.19 -6.77 6.76
CA ASN A 529 -20.12 -6.64 7.74
C ASN A 529 -19.00 -5.71 7.30
N SER A 530 -19.00 -5.30 6.04
CA SER A 530 -17.96 -4.49 5.43
C SER A 530 -18.54 -3.44 4.50
N ILE A 531 -17.86 -2.30 4.39
CA ILE A 531 -18.25 -1.17 3.54
C ILE A 531 -17.07 -0.68 2.72
N PHE A 532 -17.31 -0.41 1.43
CA PHE A 532 -16.29 -0.02 0.47
C PHE A 532 -16.78 1.16 -0.38
N TRP A 533 -16.23 2.34 -0.13
CA TRP A 533 -16.51 3.51 -0.94
C TRP A 533 -15.82 3.44 -2.30
N SER A 534 -16.50 3.90 -3.33
CA SER A 534 -15.88 4.15 -4.64
C SER A 534 -14.76 5.20 -4.52
N PRO A 535 -13.59 5.02 -5.17
CA PRO A 535 -12.56 6.06 -5.24
C PRO A 535 -13.02 7.37 -5.86
N ALA A 536 -14.09 7.34 -6.66
CA ALA A 536 -14.73 8.52 -7.22
C ALA A 536 -15.64 9.24 -6.22
N GLY A 537 -16.04 8.60 -5.11
CA GLY A 537 -17.06 9.07 -4.19
C GLY A 537 -18.47 8.74 -4.67
N GLY A 538 -19.48 9.13 -3.89
CA GLY A 538 -20.91 9.02 -4.21
C GLY A 538 -21.51 7.62 -4.06
N VAL A 539 -20.79 6.58 -4.41
CA VAL A 539 -21.27 5.20 -4.40
C VAL A 539 -20.52 4.38 -3.34
N ILE A 540 -21.25 3.53 -2.63
CA ILE A 540 -20.72 2.62 -1.61
C ILE A 540 -21.23 1.21 -1.85
N ILE A 541 -20.39 0.21 -1.55
CA ILE A 541 -20.77 -1.19 -1.52
C ILE A 541 -20.83 -1.64 -0.07
N MET A 542 -21.98 -2.12 0.35
CA MET A 542 -22.17 -2.81 1.62
C MET A 542 -22.12 -4.29 1.34
N ALA A 543 -21.15 -4.99 1.90
CA ALA A 543 -20.87 -6.38 1.57
C ALA A 543 -20.94 -7.29 2.80
N SER A 544 -21.43 -8.51 2.59
CA SER A 544 -21.36 -9.61 3.56
C SER A 544 -20.25 -10.54 3.15
N LEU A 545 -19.05 -10.37 3.73
CA LEU A 545 -17.83 -11.07 3.35
C LEU A 545 -17.43 -12.14 4.36
N GLY A 546 -16.86 -13.25 3.88
CA GLY A 546 -16.29 -14.33 4.68
C GLY A 546 -16.84 -15.71 4.34
N GLU A 547 -16.22 -16.74 4.91
CA GLU A 547 -16.55 -18.15 4.60
C GLU A 547 -18.00 -18.55 4.94
N SER A 548 -18.56 -17.95 5.98
CA SER A 548 -19.93 -18.22 6.45
C SER A 548 -20.94 -17.17 5.99
N ALA A 549 -20.52 -16.21 5.21
CA ALA A 549 -21.35 -15.10 4.75
C ALA A 549 -22.08 -15.45 3.46
N SER A 550 -23.22 -14.80 3.24
CA SER A 550 -24.05 -15.00 2.04
C SER A 550 -23.38 -14.53 0.75
N GLY A 551 -22.38 -13.65 0.84
CA GLY A 551 -21.79 -12.98 -0.32
C GLY A 551 -22.71 -11.91 -0.92
N THR A 552 -23.66 -11.41 -0.14
CA THR A 552 -24.54 -10.33 -0.57
C THR A 552 -23.76 -9.04 -0.75
N LEU A 553 -24.01 -8.37 -1.86
CA LEU A 553 -23.38 -7.10 -2.26
C LEU A 553 -24.49 -6.09 -2.52
N GLU A 554 -24.55 -5.03 -1.74
CA GLU A 554 -25.50 -3.96 -1.91
C GLU A 554 -24.78 -2.71 -2.45
N PHE A 555 -25.02 -2.37 -3.71
CA PHE A 555 -24.50 -1.17 -4.36
C PHE A 555 -25.46 -0.02 -4.07
N TYR A 556 -25.01 0.98 -3.35
CA TYR A 556 -25.82 2.12 -2.96
C TYR A 556 -25.22 3.43 -3.42
N ASP A 557 -26.00 4.22 -4.16
CA ASP A 557 -25.67 5.59 -4.53
C ASP A 557 -26.31 6.54 -3.51
N VAL A 558 -25.47 7.25 -2.79
CA VAL A 558 -25.88 8.13 -1.67
C VAL A 558 -26.65 9.36 -2.17
N GLU A 559 -26.38 9.84 -3.40
CA GLU A 559 -27.02 11.03 -3.94
C GLU A 559 -28.40 10.71 -4.54
N SER A 560 -28.46 9.69 -5.40
CA SER A 560 -29.72 9.26 -6.03
C SER A 560 -30.58 8.36 -5.15
N LYS A 561 -30.02 7.87 -4.03
CA LYS A 561 -30.66 6.92 -3.09
C LYS A 561 -31.12 5.64 -3.77
N THR A 562 -30.39 5.21 -4.79
CA THR A 562 -30.70 3.97 -5.50
C THR A 562 -29.90 2.81 -4.93
N LEU A 563 -30.57 1.66 -4.77
CA LEU A 563 -30.00 0.45 -4.22
C LEU A 563 -30.12 -0.70 -5.22
N SER A 564 -29.01 -1.39 -5.48
CA SER A 564 -28.98 -2.61 -6.29
C SER A 564 -28.37 -3.74 -5.48
N ILE A 565 -29.09 -4.84 -5.31
CA ILE A 565 -28.64 -5.99 -4.53
C ILE A 565 -28.16 -7.08 -5.49
N LYS A 566 -26.99 -7.62 -5.23
CA LYS A 566 -26.33 -8.70 -5.98
C LYS A 566 -25.73 -9.71 -5.02
N GLU A 567 -25.35 -10.85 -5.55
CA GLU A 567 -24.72 -11.91 -4.78
C GLU A 567 -23.46 -12.42 -5.50
N HIS A 568 -22.41 -12.62 -4.73
CA HIS A 568 -21.24 -13.38 -5.13
C HIS A 568 -20.89 -14.32 -3.98
N TYR A 569 -21.34 -15.55 -4.08
CA TYR A 569 -21.22 -16.53 -3.02
C TYR A 569 -19.78 -16.71 -2.56
N ARG A 570 -19.56 -16.72 -1.23
CA ARG A 570 -18.24 -16.81 -0.59
C ARG A 570 -17.25 -15.71 -0.95
N CYS A 571 -17.69 -14.60 -1.49
CA CYS A 571 -16.84 -13.45 -1.74
C CYS A 571 -16.06 -13.05 -0.47
N ASN A 572 -14.76 -12.88 -0.59
CA ASN A 572 -13.88 -12.46 0.51
C ASN A 572 -13.12 -11.17 0.24
N GLU A 573 -13.11 -10.68 -1.01
CA GLU A 573 -12.49 -9.40 -1.37
C GLU A 573 -13.37 -8.58 -2.31
N VAL A 574 -13.43 -7.28 -2.06
CA VAL A 574 -14.10 -6.27 -2.91
C VAL A 574 -13.08 -5.19 -3.26
N LEU A 575 -12.78 -5.03 -4.54
CA LEU A 575 -11.70 -4.19 -5.03
C LEU A 575 -12.23 -3.22 -6.10
N TRP A 576 -12.24 -1.93 -5.81
CA TRP A 576 -12.57 -0.91 -6.77
C TRP A 576 -11.41 -0.64 -7.74
N ASP A 577 -11.73 -0.40 -9.01
CA ASP A 577 -10.78 0.15 -9.96
C ASP A 577 -10.43 1.62 -9.59
N PRO A 578 -9.30 2.16 -10.03
CA PRO A 578 -8.89 3.53 -9.68
C PRO A 578 -9.86 4.62 -10.19
N SER A 579 -10.65 4.31 -11.22
CA SER A 579 -11.64 5.25 -11.77
C SER A 579 -12.94 5.29 -10.98
N GLY A 580 -13.24 4.25 -10.19
CA GLY A 580 -14.51 4.06 -9.51
C GLY A 580 -15.67 3.66 -10.42
N ARG A 581 -15.39 3.18 -11.66
CA ARG A 581 -16.40 2.70 -12.62
C ARG A 581 -16.68 1.22 -12.52
N THR A 582 -15.65 0.44 -12.15
CA THR A 582 -15.69 -1.02 -12.11
C THR A 582 -15.31 -1.52 -10.73
N VAL A 583 -15.94 -2.59 -10.30
CA VAL A 583 -15.62 -3.30 -9.07
C VAL A 583 -15.28 -4.75 -9.41
N ALA A 584 -14.21 -5.24 -8.86
CA ALA A 584 -13.89 -6.66 -8.83
C ALA A 584 -14.29 -7.24 -7.47
N THR A 585 -15.08 -8.29 -7.48
CA THR A 585 -15.34 -9.12 -6.29
C THR A 585 -14.70 -10.46 -6.48
N CYS A 586 -13.98 -10.94 -5.46
CA CYS A 586 -13.12 -12.11 -5.60
C CYS A 586 -13.40 -13.16 -4.53
N VAL A 587 -13.17 -14.41 -4.90
CA VAL A 587 -12.99 -15.52 -3.99
C VAL A 587 -11.54 -15.98 -4.13
N VAL A 588 -10.66 -15.50 -3.23
CA VAL A 588 -9.24 -15.80 -3.23
C VAL A 588 -8.88 -16.77 -2.11
N GLN A 589 -7.81 -17.54 -2.33
CA GLN A 589 -7.24 -18.46 -1.34
C GLN A 589 -5.79 -18.09 -1.06
N PRO A 590 -5.26 -18.32 0.16
CA PRO A 590 -3.86 -18.04 0.46
C PRO A 590 -2.92 -19.00 -0.26
N ILE A 591 -1.77 -18.51 -0.69
CA ILE A 591 -0.71 -19.33 -1.29
C ILE A 591 -0.04 -20.17 -0.20
N GLY A 592 0.04 -21.50 -0.42
CA GLY A 592 0.69 -22.40 0.52
C GLY A 592 -0.07 -22.65 1.82
N GLY A 593 -1.31 -22.18 1.94
CA GLY A 593 -2.19 -22.46 3.06
C GLY A 593 -2.70 -23.90 3.03
N GLY A 594 -2.24 -24.74 3.98
CA GLY A 594 -2.75 -26.11 4.13
C GLY A 594 -4.25 -26.14 4.42
N HIS A 595 -4.94 -27.23 4.04
CA HIS A 595 -6.36 -27.53 4.28
C HIS A 595 -7.42 -26.67 3.55
N PHE A 596 -7.07 -25.69 2.74
CA PHE A 596 -8.06 -25.07 1.85
C PHE A 596 -8.40 -26.07 0.75
N LYS A 597 -9.59 -26.66 0.85
CA LYS A 597 -10.16 -27.49 -0.21
C LYS A 597 -10.34 -26.61 -1.44
N PHE A 598 -10.02 -27.16 -2.61
CA PHE A 598 -10.36 -26.56 -3.89
C PHE A 598 -11.82 -26.09 -3.84
N SER A 599 -12.05 -24.80 -4.01
CA SER A 599 -13.39 -24.26 -4.11
C SER A 599 -13.73 -24.11 -5.58
N MET A 600 -14.87 -24.64 -5.99
CA MET A 600 -15.38 -24.44 -7.35
C MET A 600 -15.74 -22.97 -7.63
N ASP A 601 -15.79 -22.16 -6.57
CA ASP A 601 -16.19 -20.75 -6.63
C ASP A 601 -14.99 -19.80 -6.73
N ASN A 602 -13.73 -20.31 -6.73
CA ASN A 602 -12.53 -19.49 -6.87
C ASN A 602 -12.55 -18.69 -8.17
N GLY A 603 -12.29 -17.39 -8.08
CA GLY A 603 -12.29 -16.54 -9.24
C GLY A 603 -12.73 -15.11 -8.93
N TYR A 604 -13.13 -14.40 -9.96
CA TYR A 604 -13.58 -13.02 -9.81
C TYR A 604 -14.77 -12.69 -10.72
N ILE A 605 -15.54 -11.70 -10.27
CA ILE A 605 -16.63 -11.10 -11.05
C ILE A 605 -16.35 -9.60 -11.15
N LEU A 606 -16.47 -9.04 -12.35
CA LEU A 606 -16.43 -7.60 -12.58
C LEU A 606 -17.85 -7.04 -12.66
N TRP A 607 -18.08 -5.96 -11.93
CA TRP A 607 -19.36 -5.27 -11.87
C TRP A 607 -19.19 -3.80 -12.27
N THR A 608 -20.21 -3.20 -12.86
CA THR A 608 -20.29 -1.74 -12.92
C THR A 608 -20.54 -1.18 -11.52
N PHE A 609 -20.28 0.11 -11.31
CA PHE A 609 -20.58 0.79 -10.04
C PHE A 609 -22.08 0.72 -9.65
N GLN A 610 -22.97 0.44 -10.60
CA GLN A 610 -24.42 0.24 -10.36
C GLN A 610 -24.80 -1.20 -10.06
N GLY A 611 -23.82 -2.13 -10.00
CA GLY A 611 -24.05 -3.55 -9.72
C GLY A 611 -24.51 -4.37 -10.93
N LYS A 612 -24.29 -3.90 -12.18
CA LYS A 612 -24.50 -4.75 -13.38
C LYS A 612 -23.27 -5.64 -13.55
N GLN A 613 -23.47 -6.94 -13.62
CA GLN A 613 -22.39 -7.89 -13.93
C GLN A 613 -21.89 -7.69 -15.36
N MET A 614 -20.59 -7.59 -15.50
CA MET A 614 -19.91 -7.38 -16.79
C MET A 614 -19.20 -8.64 -17.25
N TYR A 615 -18.40 -9.23 -16.36
CA TYR A 615 -17.54 -10.37 -16.68
C TYR A 615 -17.39 -11.28 -15.46
N GLN A 616 -17.25 -12.56 -15.70
CA GLN A 616 -16.99 -13.56 -14.65
C GLN A 616 -15.97 -14.56 -15.15
N LYS A 617 -15.01 -14.92 -14.30
CA LYS A 617 -14.03 -15.95 -14.59
C LYS A 617 -13.73 -16.76 -13.34
N SER A 618 -13.82 -18.08 -13.48
CA SER A 618 -13.51 -19.04 -12.42
C SER A 618 -12.18 -19.73 -12.70
N PHE A 619 -11.49 -20.13 -11.64
CA PHE A 619 -10.20 -20.81 -11.69
C PHE A 619 -10.18 -21.95 -10.68
N GLU A 620 -9.39 -22.98 -10.91
CA GLU A 620 -9.17 -24.04 -9.91
C GLU A 620 -8.50 -23.49 -8.66
N THR A 621 -7.51 -22.62 -8.84
CA THR A 621 -6.80 -21.93 -7.76
C THR A 621 -6.67 -20.45 -8.12
N PHE A 622 -7.14 -19.60 -7.22
CA PHE A 622 -7.09 -18.15 -7.41
C PHE A 622 -6.54 -17.47 -6.15
N PHE A 623 -5.45 -16.73 -6.29
CA PHE A 623 -4.68 -16.21 -5.16
C PHE A 623 -4.78 -14.71 -4.99
N GLN A 624 -4.88 -13.95 -6.09
CA GLN A 624 -4.83 -12.49 -6.02
C GLN A 624 -5.45 -11.85 -7.24
N LEU A 625 -6.14 -10.73 -7.01
CA LEU A 625 -6.45 -9.70 -8.01
C LEU A 625 -6.01 -8.36 -7.44
N GLN A 626 -5.34 -7.54 -8.23
CA GLN A 626 -4.98 -6.19 -7.82
C GLN A 626 -5.09 -5.23 -9.00
N TRP A 627 -5.88 -4.16 -8.82
CA TRP A 627 -5.94 -3.08 -9.78
C TRP A 627 -4.63 -2.30 -9.82
N ARG A 628 -4.21 -1.87 -11.00
CA ARG A 628 -3.07 -0.98 -11.18
C ARG A 628 -3.46 0.42 -10.70
N PRO A 629 -2.84 0.97 -9.65
CA PRO A 629 -3.17 2.30 -9.17
C PRO A 629 -2.87 3.36 -10.24
N ARG A 630 -3.61 4.43 -10.27
CA ARG A 630 -3.30 5.62 -11.06
C ARG A 630 -3.84 6.89 -10.43
N GLU A 631 -3.22 7.99 -10.73
CA GLU A 631 -3.69 9.31 -10.37
C GLU A 631 -4.88 9.72 -11.25
N ARG A 632 -5.54 10.80 -10.87
CA ARG A 632 -6.62 11.38 -11.67
C ARG A 632 -6.06 11.92 -12.98
N LEU A 633 -6.69 11.58 -14.09
CA LEU A 633 -6.28 12.04 -15.41
C LEU A 633 -6.69 13.50 -15.68
N LEU A 634 -7.77 13.96 -15.07
CA LEU A 634 -8.31 15.30 -15.30
C LEU A 634 -8.13 16.20 -14.08
N PRO A 635 -7.65 17.43 -14.25
CA PRO A 635 -7.65 18.43 -13.19
C PRO A 635 -9.09 18.86 -12.82
N LYS A 636 -9.28 19.33 -11.59
CA LYS A 636 -10.59 19.70 -11.04
C LYS A 636 -11.36 20.67 -11.95
N SER A 637 -10.67 21.67 -12.56
CA SER A 637 -11.25 22.63 -13.46
C SER A 637 -11.85 22.03 -14.74
N GLU A 638 -11.28 20.93 -15.23
CA GLU A 638 -11.81 20.20 -16.39
C GLU A 638 -12.97 19.31 -16.02
N VAL A 639 -12.92 18.69 -14.85
CA VAL A 639 -14.05 17.94 -14.29
C VAL A 639 -15.28 18.83 -14.18
N ASP A 640 -15.14 20.08 -13.68
CA ASP A 640 -16.24 21.02 -13.59
C ASP A 640 -16.84 21.39 -14.97
N LYS A 641 -16.01 21.45 -16.02
CA LYS A 641 -16.47 21.65 -17.39
C LYS A 641 -17.26 20.45 -17.91
N VAL A 642 -16.78 19.24 -17.61
CA VAL A 642 -17.47 17.99 -17.99
C VAL A 642 -18.83 17.91 -17.31
N VAL A 643 -18.91 18.20 -16.01
CA VAL A 643 -20.17 18.20 -15.25
C VAL A 643 -21.17 19.20 -15.83
N LYS A 644 -20.74 20.40 -16.21
CA LYS A 644 -21.62 21.40 -16.89
C LYS A 644 -22.18 20.91 -18.23
N ASN A 645 -21.41 20.06 -18.93
CA ASN A 645 -21.80 19.52 -20.23
C ASN A 645 -22.35 18.09 -20.17
N LEU A 646 -22.64 17.58 -18.97
CA LEU A 646 -22.98 16.17 -18.72
C LEU A 646 -24.10 15.66 -19.64
N ARG A 647 -25.20 16.42 -19.79
CA ARG A 647 -26.34 16.03 -20.65
C ARG A 647 -25.98 15.80 -22.12
N ASN A 648 -24.98 16.52 -22.63
CA ASN A 648 -24.52 16.34 -24.02
C ASN A 648 -23.69 15.06 -24.14
N TYR A 649 -22.88 14.78 -23.15
CA TYR A 649 -22.10 13.53 -23.07
C TYR A 649 -23.01 12.33 -22.90
N GLU A 650 -24.01 12.37 -22.04
CA GLU A 650 -25.01 11.32 -21.85
C GLU A 650 -25.68 10.93 -23.17
N LYS A 651 -26.22 11.92 -23.90
CA LYS A 651 -26.87 11.67 -25.19
C LYS A 651 -25.92 11.00 -26.20
N ARG A 652 -24.64 11.39 -26.20
CA ARG A 652 -23.64 10.81 -27.10
C ARG A 652 -23.37 9.38 -26.72
N PHE A 653 -23.13 9.11 -25.45
CA PHE A 653 -22.83 7.76 -24.96
C PHE A 653 -24.02 6.82 -25.06
N ASP A 654 -25.23 7.27 -24.77
CA ASP A 654 -26.46 6.49 -24.99
C ASP A 654 -26.60 6.05 -26.45
N LYS A 655 -26.25 6.91 -27.37
CA LYS A 655 -26.29 6.58 -28.81
C LYS A 655 -25.22 5.53 -29.13
N GLU A 656 -24.00 5.72 -28.64
CA GLU A 656 -22.89 4.79 -28.84
C GLU A 656 -23.18 3.41 -28.21
N ASP A 657 -23.79 3.38 -27.03
CA ASP A 657 -24.17 2.15 -26.35
C ASP A 657 -25.27 1.38 -27.09
N LYS A 658 -26.32 2.08 -27.56
CA LYS A 658 -27.36 1.47 -28.41
C LYS A 658 -26.80 0.92 -29.71
N GLU A 659 -25.86 1.61 -30.34
CA GLU A 659 -25.19 1.11 -31.55
C GLU A 659 -24.36 -0.14 -31.26
N ARG A 660 -23.67 -0.19 -30.11
CA ARG A 660 -22.87 -1.34 -29.67
C ARG A 660 -23.77 -2.54 -29.37
N GLU A 661 -24.82 -2.35 -28.60
CA GLU A 661 -25.81 -3.40 -28.31
C GLU A 661 -26.41 -3.96 -29.60
N ARG A 662 -26.73 -3.09 -30.54
CA ARG A 662 -27.22 -3.50 -31.86
C ARG A 662 -26.20 -4.33 -32.64
N LYS A 663 -24.91 -3.93 -32.63
CA LYS A 663 -23.85 -4.70 -33.27
C LYS A 663 -23.68 -6.07 -32.63
N ARG A 664 -23.64 -6.12 -31.28
CA ARG A 664 -23.56 -7.36 -30.52
C ARG A 664 -24.73 -8.30 -30.81
N TYR A 665 -25.95 -7.78 -30.81
CA TYR A 665 -27.13 -8.56 -31.17
C TYR A 665 -27.10 -9.08 -32.61
N ILE A 666 -26.62 -8.27 -33.56
CA ILE A 666 -26.43 -8.70 -34.97
C ILE A 666 -25.42 -9.85 -35.04
N GLU A 667 -24.32 -9.77 -34.31
CA GLU A 667 -23.27 -10.76 -34.31
C GLU A 667 -23.72 -12.07 -33.64
N GLU A 668 -24.34 -12.01 -32.48
CA GLU A 668 -24.94 -13.17 -31.79
C GLU A 668 -26.02 -13.87 -32.63
N THR A 669 -26.81 -13.11 -33.37
CA THR A 669 -27.86 -13.65 -34.23
C THR A 669 -27.41 -14.04 -35.63
N ARG A 670 -26.17 -13.72 -36.00
CA ARG A 670 -25.62 -13.94 -37.36
C ARG A 670 -25.76 -15.39 -37.82
N GLY A 671 -25.37 -16.34 -36.97
CA GLY A 671 -25.48 -17.76 -37.24
C GLY A 671 -26.94 -18.22 -37.43
N LYS A 672 -27.85 -17.79 -36.57
CA LYS A 672 -29.28 -18.07 -36.69
C LYS A 672 -29.92 -17.46 -37.94
N ARG A 673 -29.50 -16.27 -38.34
CA ARG A 673 -29.94 -15.60 -39.56
C ARG A 673 -29.45 -16.36 -40.81
N LYS A 674 -28.18 -16.75 -40.83
CA LYS A 674 -27.60 -17.54 -41.93
C LYS A 674 -28.38 -18.86 -42.14
N LEU A 675 -28.59 -19.60 -41.07
CA LEU A 675 -29.38 -20.85 -41.13
C LEU A 675 -30.82 -20.61 -41.61
N ARG A 676 -31.47 -19.54 -41.18
CA ARG A 676 -32.83 -19.18 -41.62
C ARG A 676 -32.85 -18.81 -43.11
N ASP A 677 -31.84 -18.10 -43.61
CA ASP A 677 -31.78 -17.69 -45.00
C ASP A 677 -31.45 -18.91 -45.91
N GLU A 678 -30.55 -19.79 -45.49
CA GLU A 678 -30.28 -21.08 -46.15
C GLU A 678 -31.57 -21.96 -46.21
N PHE A 679 -32.31 -22.01 -45.10
CA PHE A 679 -33.59 -22.72 -45.06
C PHE A 679 -34.63 -22.12 -45.99
N ARG A 680 -34.77 -20.77 -46.04
CA ARG A 680 -35.66 -20.09 -46.99
C ARG A 680 -35.28 -20.35 -48.45
N GLN A 681 -33.97 -20.29 -48.77
CA GLN A 681 -33.51 -20.60 -50.10
C GLN A 681 -33.77 -22.06 -50.48
N ARG A 682 -33.61 -22.99 -49.53
CA ARG A 682 -33.95 -24.40 -49.75
C ARG A 682 -35.45 -24.59 -50.01
N LEU A 683 -36.30 -23.93 -49.20
CA LEU A 683 -37.75 -23.97 -49.40
C LEU A 683 -38.16 -23.37 -50.76
N ALA A 684 -37.56 -22.26 -51.19
CA ALA A 684 -37.81 -21.67 -52.48
C ALA A 684 -37.47 -22.62 -53.63
N ARG A 685 -36.30 -23.27 -53.55
CA ARG A 685 -35.89 -24.29 -54.55
C ARG A 685 -36.83 -25.48 -54.57
N LEU A 686 -37.28 -25.95 -53.43
CA LEU A 686 -38.25 -27.03 -53.35
C LEU A 686 -39.62 -26.64 -53.90
N ARG A 687 -40.08 -25.42 -53.70
CA ARG A 687 -41.32 -24.88 -54.30
C ARG A 687 -41.18 -24.80 -55.83
N GLU A 688 -40.11 -24.25 -56.34
CA GLU A 688 -39.88 -24.19 -57.78
C GLU A 688 -39.77 -25.58 -58.41
N PHE A 689 -39.20 -26.52 -57.72
CA PHE A 689 -39.12 -27.92 -58.19
C PHE A 689 -40.52 -28.56 -58.19
N ARG A 690 -41.30 -28.33 -57.15
CA ARG A 690 -42.67 -28.79 -57.02
C ARG A 690 -43.57 -28.21 -58.13
N ASP A 691 -43.42 -26.89 -58.39
CA ASP A 691 -44.20 -26.18 -59.44
C ASP A 691 -43.84 -26.70 -60.83
N ARG A 692 -42.55 -26.93 -61.11
CA ARG A 692 -42.12 -27.54 -62.40
C ARG A 692 -42.67 -28.96 -62.65
N GLN A 693 -42.86 -29.71 -61.59
CA GLN A 693 -43.38 -31.05 -61.69
C GLN A 693 -44.90 -31.15 -61.52
N LYS A 694 -45.57 -30.05 -61.44
CA LYS A 694 -47.01 -30.01 -61.17
C LYS A 694 -47.83 -30.77 -62.23
N GLU A 695 -47.55 -30.55 -63.49
CA GLU A 695 -48.26 -31.20 -64.59
C GLU A 695 -48.02 -32.74 -64.55
N THR A 696 -46.77 -33.18 -64.40
CA THR A 696 -46.43 -34.60 -64.31
C THR A 696 -47.06 -35.26 -63.08
N ARG A 697 -47.20 -34.56 -61.97
CA ARG A 697 -47.90 -35.10 -60.76
C ARG A 697 -49.40 -35.26 -60.99
N ILE A 698 -50.05 -34.32 -61.64
CA ILE A 698 -51.46 -34.37 -61.96
C ILE A 698 -51.72 -35.58 -62.93
N GLU A 699 -50.88 -35.76 -63.92
CA GLU A 699 -50.99 -36.95 -64.81
C GLU A 699 -50.82 -38.27 -64.09
N LEU A 700 -49.80 -38.38 -63.18
CA LEU A 700 -49.57 -39.61 -62.38
C LEU A 700 -50.66 -39.91 -61.35
N LEU A 701 -51.44 -38.91 -60.98
CA LEU A 701 -52.50 -38.98 -59.97
C LEU A 701 -53.89 -38.99 -60.66
N ASP A 702 -53.98 -39.43 -61.91
CA ASP A 702 -55.19 -39.52 -62.66
C ASP A 702 -56.10 -38.26 -62.68
N GLY A 703 -55.44 -37.11 -62.80
CA GLY A 703 -56.11 -35.80 -62.86
C GLY A 703 -56.29 -35.10 -61.48
N TYR A 704 -55.84 -35.72 -60.38
CA TYR A 704 -55.98 -35.15 -59.06
C TYR A 704 -54.88 -34.15 -58.77
N ASP A 705 -55.23 -32.86 -58.57
CA ASP A 705 -54.33 -31.86 -58.15
C ASP A 705 -54.15 -31.82 -56.63
N SER A 706 -53.03 -32.31 -56.12
CA SER A 706 -52.72 -32.29 -54.67
C SER A 706 -52.48 -30.91 -54.10
N ASP A 707 -52.33 -29.88 -54.96
CA ASP A 707 -52.08 -28.50 -54.52
C ASP A 707 -53.35 -27.60 -54.60
N ASP A 708 -54.53 -28.19 -55.02
CA ASP A 708 -55.75 -27.48 -55.07
C ASP A 708 -56.37 -27.32 -53.66
N GLU A 709 -56.54 -26.07 -53.19
CA GLU A 709 -57.10 -25.78 -51.86
C GLU A 709 -58.48 -26.40 -51.60
N ARG A 710 -59.26 -26.70 -52.66
CA ARG A 710 -60.56 -27.38 -52.57
C ARG A 710 -60.44 -28.81 -52.07
N ASN A 711 -59.31 -29.41 -52.15
CA ASN A 711 -59.06 -30.79 -51.74
C ASN A 711 -58.57 -30.87 -50.25
N TYR A 712 -58.45 -29.76 -49.55
CA TYR A 712 -58.00 -29.69 -48.14
C TYR A 712 -59.18 -29.35 -47.23
N VAL A 713 -59.21 -30.03 -46.08
CA VAL A 713 -60.02 -29.63 -44.94
C VAL A 713 -59.19 -28.73 -44.05
N MET A 714 -59.55 -27.49 -43.98
CA MET A 714 -58.86 -26.54 -43.08
C MET A 714 -59.12 -26.93 -41.62
N LYS A 715 -58.10 -27.26 -40.89
CA LYS A 715 -58.17 -27.49 -39.45
C LYS A 715 -57.39 -26.36 -38.76
N GLU A 716 -58.09 -25.55 -37.99
CA GLU A 716 -57.48 -24.50 -37.19
C GLU A 716 -56.78 -25.15 -36.01
N VAL A 717 -55.46 -24.94 -35.89
CA VAL A 717 -54.65 -25.42 -34.78
C VAL A 717 -54.05 -24.21 -34.07
N THR A 718 -54.52 -23.96 -32.85
CA THR A 718 -53.93 -22.89 -32.02
C THR A 718 -52.61 -23.42 -31.42
N VAL A 719 -51.51 -22.74 -31.78
CA VAL A 719 -50.20 -23.03 -31.22
C VAL A 719 -49.83 -21.88 -30.28
N GLU A 720 -49.83 -22.16 -29.00
CA GLU A 720 -49.35 -21.18 -27.99
C GLU A 720 -47.85 -21.29 -27.88
N THR A 721 -47.17 -20.15 -28.13
CA THR A 721 -45.74 -20.01 -27.91
C THR A 721 -45.51 -19.03 -26.75
N LEU A 722 -44.84 -19.50 -25.71
CA LEU A 722 -44.44 -18.63 -24.59
C LEU A 722 -43.36 -17.65 -25.06
N LEU A 723 -43.68 -16.37 -25.18
CA LEU A 723 -42.79 -15.33 -25.68
C LEU A 723 -41.94 -14.69 -24.55
N SER A 724 -42.48 -14.63 -23.36
CA SER A 724 -41.77 -14.14 -22.18
C SER A 724 -42.47 -14.56 -20.89
N THR A 725 -41.71 -14.77 -19.84
CA THR A 725 -42.18 -14.93 -18.45
C THR A 725 -41.80 -13.70 -17.66
N LYS A 726 -42.73 -13.19 -16.84
CA LYS A 726 -42.45 -12.14 -15.87
C LYS A 726 -42.85 -12.69 -14.49
N ASP A 727 -41.87 -12.92 -13.65
CA ASP A 727 -42.09 -13.38 -12.29
C ASP A 727 -42.32 -12.17 -11.39
N GLU A 728 -43.49 -12.06 -10.77
CA GLU A 728 -43.74 -11.10 -9.70
C GLU A 728 -43.71 -11.83 -8.36
N ILE A 729 -42.78 -11.46 -7.51
CA ILE A 729 -42.73 -11.97 -6.15
C ILE A 729 -43.70 -11.15 -5.31
N ILE A 730 -44.83 -11.77 -4.92
CA ILE A 730 -45.78 -11.18 -3.98
C ILE A 730 -45.37 -11.62 -2.58
N TYR A 731 -44.92 -10.71 -1.76
CA TYR A 731 -44.71 -10.96 -0.34
C TYR A 731 -46.07 -10.93 0.38
N LEU A 732 -46.46 -12.05 0.94
CA LEU A 732 -47.63 -12.21 1.83
C LEU A 732 -47.26 -11.81 3.26
#